data_8d56d8a5bcda91f78460831105895afc
#
_entry.id   8d56d8a5bcda91f78460831105895afc
#
_cell.length_a   1.000
_cell.length_b   1.000
_cell.length_c   1.000
_cell.angle_alpha   90.00
_cell.angle_beta   90.00
_cell.angle_gamma   90.00
#
_symmetry.space_group_name_H-M   'P 1'
#
loop_
_entity.id
_entity.type
_entity.pdbx_description
1 polymer ?
#
loop_
_entity_poly.entity_id
_entity_poly.type
_entity_poly.pdbx_seq_one_letter_code
_entity_poly.pdbx_strand_id
1 'polypeptide(L)'
;MHPRFQVTLARGCLVLAWVLAVLCAPARAQAQGTVTLWHAYRGAEQEALERVLRAFERAHPGVTVQTLAVPFDAYASKLEAAIPRGNGPDVFIDAHERLPSYRARGLLETAEPAVGQLATRGGAPDLEPIALDAVTEGGVRYGVPLSLKCLALFVDEALWERAGRPPLDTIESIARGRERLPSGAHPLVYYAANAYFHAPFLHAYGGTLLDARTGQYGFVGPAAERSIARVQALLRERVIPDEVDGAAVTPYFRDGRAMTVISGPWLVGELGAARPYRIVPLPRIEATGELLRPLVTVEVAYLARNGAASRWAAELAAFLARPESALVRARIGRQVVATASSWSDPSLASDPILGPFRRAARGGVLMPTHTNMRLAFEPATQALRRALRDPAVTQVALEQGRRRFLDATRALPARRSPLPLQIALGALALMASLRAVRRARDPAFRDAVRRSLPAYAYVTHAVIIVALLVVLPLVLGATTSLYAGRDGALDFVGLANYADILTARGGSLLASGTFYTVLLVTILWTLANLVLHVSIGVVLALVLSRPLLKLRGLYRVLLIIPWAVPSYVTALAWKGMFHRQTGAINAILTSLGVEPISWFARFSTAFTANVATNTWLGFPFMMVVTIGALAAIPRDLYEAAEVDGATPWQQFRHITLPLLRPTLLPAVSMGAVWTFNQFNVIFLVSGGEPDGGTEILVTEAYRWAFTRQAQYGYAAAYAVLIFAVLVLGTRALERLTPGARR
;
A
#
# COMPACT_ATOMS: atom_id res chain seq x y z
N MET A 1 -54.93 -11.56 -26.61
CA MET A 1 -53.49 -11.57 -26.27
C MET A 1 -52.76 -10.70 -27.28
N HIS A 2 -52.14 -9.62 -26.83
CA HIS A 2 -51.61 -8.54 -27.68
C HIS A 2 -50.27 -8.98 -28.34
N PRO A 3 -50.02 -8.73 -29.63
CA PRO A 3 -48.81 -9.19 -30.35
C PRO A 3 -47.50 -8.60 -29.84
N ARG A 4 -47.53 -7.59 -28.97
CA ARG A 4 -46.32 -6.99 -28.34
C ARG A 4 -45.65 -7.90 -27.29
N PHE A 5 -46.36 -8.88 -26.73
CA PHE A 5 -45.81 -9.79 -25.71
C PHE A 5 -44.95 -10.90 -26.34
N GLN A 6 -45.21 -11.30 -27.56
CA GLN A 6 -44.44 -12.33 -28.28
C GLN A 6 -43.07 -11.82 -28.77
N VAL A 7 -42.97 -10.52 -29.10
CA VAL A 7 -41.67 -9.91 -29.55
C VAL A 7 -40.72 -9.73 -28.38
N THR A 8 -41.23 -9.49 -27.17
CA THR A 8 -40.35 -9.32 -25.98
C THR A 8 -39.83 -10.67 -25.47
N LEU A 9 -40.61 -11.72 -25.52
CA LEU A 9 -40.15 -13.09 -25.19
C LEU A 9 -39.12 -13.60 -26.21
N ALA A 10 -39.31 -13.36 -27.50
CA ALA A 10 -38.35 -13.76 -28.53
C ALA A 10 -37.00 -13.05 -28.39
N ARG A 11 -36.98 -11.76 -27.98
CA ARG A 11 -35.76 -11.02 -27.70
C ARG A 11 -35.05 -11.50 -26.42
N GLY A 12 -35.81 -11.85 -25.38
CA GLY A 12 -35.28 -12.46 -24.18
C GLY A 12 -34.60 -13.81 -24.40
N CYS A 13 -35.24 -14.66 -25.21
CA CYS A 13 -34.68 -15.96 -25.61
C CYS A 13 -33.44 -15.82 -26.50
N LEU A 14 -33.40 -14.82 -27.40
CA LEU A 14 -32.21 -14.54 -28.22
C LEU A 14 -31.02 -14.05 -27.41
N VAL A 15 -31.23 -13.20 -26.40
CA VAL A 15 -30.17 -12.74 -25.48
C VAL A 15 -29.68 -13.89 -24.60
N LEU A 16 -30.57 -14.73 -24.10
CA LEU A 16 -30.23 -15.93 -23.33
C LEU A 16 -29.48 -16.96 -24.17
N ALA A 17 -29.89 -17.17 -25.42
CA ALA A 17 -29.21 -18.05 -26.38
C ALA A 17 -27.82 -17.50 -26.75
N TRP A 18 -27.66 -16.17 -26.85
CA TRP A 18 -26.37 -15.53 -27.12
C TRP A 18 -25.44 -15.63 -25.93
N VAL A 19 -25.94 -15.44 -24.71
CA VAL A 19 -25.19 -15.63 -23.46
C VAL A 19 -24.79 -17.10 -23.27
N LEU A 20 -25.69 -18.04 -23.57
CA LEU A 20 -25.36 -19.47 -23.56
C LEU A 20 -24.39 -19.87 -24.67
N ALA A 21 -24.47 -19.29 -25.87
CA ALA A 21 -23.50 -19.51 -26.94
C ALA A 21 -22.10 -18.96 -26.60
N VAL A 22 -22.01 -17.81 -25.86
CA VAL A 22 -20.76 -17.26 -25.38
C VAL A 22 -20.19 -18.11 -24.23
N LEU A 23 -21.05 -18.68 -23.37
CA LEU A 23 -20.64 -19.58 -22.26
C LEU A 23 -20.29 -21.00 -22.77
N CYS A 24 -20.83 -21.42 -23.89
CA CYS A 24 -20.56 -22.70 -24.57
C CYS A 24 -19.53 -22.59 -25.69
N ALA A 25 -18.86 -21.43 -25.84
CA ALA A 25 -17.74 -21.35 -26.77
C ALA A 25 -16.74 -22.46 -26.40
N PRO A 26 -16.39 -23.37 -27.32
CA PRO A 26 -15.50 -24.48 -26.99
C PRO A 26 -14.22 -23.89 -26.45
N ALA A 27 -13.77 -24.35 -25.25
CA ALA A 27 -12.45 -24.08 -24.77
C ALA A 27 -11.49 -24.32 -25.94
N ARG A 28 -10.80 -23.26 -26.40
CA ARG A 28 -9.83 -23.37 -27.48
C ARG A 28 -8.98 -24.58 -27.21
N ALA A 29 -9.00 -25.53 -28.07
CA ALA A 29 -8.10 -26.68 -28.04
C ALA A 29 -6.69 -26.12 -27.84
N GLN A 30 -6.07 -26.42 -26.70
CA GLN A 30 -4.70 -26.03 -26.44
C GLN A 30 -3.85 -26.63 -27.55
N ALA A 31 -3.24 -25.76 -28.35
CA ALA A 31 -2.27 -26.21 -29.36
C ALA A 31 -1.21 -27.03 -28.61
N GLN A 32 -0.90 -28.22 -29.10
CA GLN A 32 0.13 -29.09 -28.55
C GLN A 32 1.41 -28.23 -28.48
N GLY A 33 1.86 -27.87 -27.24
CA GLY A 33 3.07 -27.08 -27.02
C GLY A 33 2.90 -25.64 -26.55
N THR A 34 1.75 -25.23 -25.99
CA THR A 34 1.61 -23.91 -25.38
C THR A 34 2.13 -23.91 -23.95
N VAL A 35 3.00 -22.92 -23.60
CA VAL A 35 3.48 -22.65 -22.25
C VAL A 35 3.06 -21.24 -21.86
N THR A 36 2.50 -21.10 -20.66
CA THR A 36 2.09 -19.79 -20.12
C THR A 36 3.12 -19.26 -19.15
N LEU A 37 3.57 -18.01 -19.36
CA LEU A 37 4.55 -17.32 -18.51
C LEU A 37 3.96 -16.01 -17.96
N TRP A 38 3.95 -15.86 -16.63
CA TRP A 38 3.58 -14.59 -16.02
C TRP A 38 4.79 -13.88 -15.42
N HIS A 39 4.82 -12.53 -15.50
CA HIS A 39 5.91 -11.70 -15.00
C HIS A 39 5.42 -10.30 -14.63
N ALA A 40 6.26 -9.55 -13.89
CA ALA A 40 6.02 -8.15 -13.55
C ALA A 40 6.99 -7.18 -14.24
N TYR A 41 7.76 -7.64 -15.23
CA TYR A 41 8.74 -6.83 -15.96
C TYR A 41 8.08 -5.74 -16.79
N ARG A 42 8.79 -4.62 -16.95
CA ARG A 42 8.39 -3.45 -17.74
C ARG A 42 9.59 -2.92 -18.53
N GLY A 43 9.30 -2.13 -19.57
CA GLY A 43 10.35 -1.46 -20.34
C GLY A 43 11.42 -2.41 -20.87
N ALA A 44 12.67 -2.08 -20.63
CA ALA A 44 13.82 -2.84 -21.15
C ALA A 44 13.88 -4.30 -20.63
N GLU A 45 13.46 -4.57 -19.39
CA GLU A 45 13.41 -5.93 -18.87
C GLU A 45 12.38 -6.78 -19.63
N GLN A 46 11.21 -6.21 -19.93
CA GLN A 46 10.18 -6.88 -20.74
C GLN A 46 10.66 -7.10 -22.17
N GLU A 47 11.27 -6.10 -22.82
CA GLU A 47 11.83 -6.24 -24.17
C GLU A 47 12.86 -7.37 -24.23
N ALA A 48 13.75 -7.44 -23.24
CA ALA A 48 14.76 -8.50 -23.16
C ALA A 48 14.11 -9.88 -23.01
N LEU A 49 13.11 -10.01 -22.15
CA LEU A 49 12.35 -11.25 -21.98
C LEU A 49 11.69 -11.67 -23.28
N GLU A 50 10.98 -10.79 -23.97
CA GLU A 50 10.33 -11.09 -25.24
C GLU A 50 11.31 -11.58 -26.32
N ARG A 51 12.53 -11.00 -26.36
CA ARG A 51 13.57 -11.49 -27.28
C ARG A 51 14.03 -12.91 -26.96
N VAL A 52 14.20 -13.22 -25.67
CA VAL A 52 14.54 -14.57 -25.21
C VAL A 52 13.42 -15.56 -25.54
N LEU A 53 12.16 -15.19 -25.34
CA LEU A 53 11.03 -16.04 -25.66
C LEU A 53 10.91 -16.33 -27.15
N ARG A 54 11.10 -15.34 -28.01
CA ARG A 54 11.17 -15.56 -29.46
C ARG A 54 12.34 -16.47 -29.86
N ALA A 55 13.47 -16.45 -29.14
CA ALA A 55 14.58 -17.38 -29.35
C ALA A 55 14.20 -18.80 -28.93
N PHE A 56 13.50 -18.94 -27.81
CA PHE A 56 12.96 -20.22 -27.34
C PHE A 56 12.00 -20.86 -28.35
N GLU A 57 11.03 -20.10 -28.88
CA GLU A 57 10.06 -20.58 -29.88
C GLU A 57 10.75 -21.00 -31.17
N ARG A 58 11.78 -20.28 -31.61
CA ARG A 58 12.60 -20.69 -32.79
C ARG A 58 13.40 -21.96 -32.54
N ALA A 59 13.89 -22.18 -31.32
CA ALA A 59 14.62 -23.38 -30.95
C ALA A 59 13.70 -24.61 -30.78
N HIS A 60 12.40 -24.36 -30.56
CA HIS A 60 11.41 -25.41 -30.32
C HIS A 60 10.18 -25.23 -31.25
N PRO A 61 10.31 -25.58 -32.55
CA PRO A 61 9.21 -25.45 -33.49
C PRO A 61 7.95 -26.18 -33.02
N GLY A 62 6.80 -25.52 -33.03
CA GLY A 62 5.51 -26.04 -32.55
C GLY A 62 5.23 -25.74 -31.06
N VAL A 63 6.12 -25.04 -30.35
CA VAL A 63 5.88 -24.52 -29.01
C VAL A 63 5.63 -23.02 -29.08
N THR A 64 4.58 -22.54 -28.40
CA THR A 64 4.25 -21.12 -28.29
C THR A 64 4.26 -20.71 -26.83
N VAL A 65 4.86 -19.56 -26.50
CA VAL A 65 4.86 -19.01 -25.15
C VAL A 65 3.87 -17.86 -25.06
N GLN A 66 2.83 -18.03 -24.26
CA GLN A 66 1.87 -16.98 -23.94
C GLN A 66 2.29 -16.23 -22.68
N THR A 67 2.55 -14.93 -22.82
CA THR A 67 2.98 -14.10 -21.70
C THR A 67 1.86 -13.25 -21.12
N LEU A 68 1.91 -13.01 -19.81
CA LEU A 68 1.04 -12.04 -19.14
C LEU A 68 1.89 -11.16 -18.22
N ALA A 69 2.00 -9.88 -18.59
CA ALA A 69 2.58 -8.86 -17.71
C ALA A 69 1.53 -8.40 -16.69
N VAL A 70 1.84 -8.49 -15.41
CA VAL A 70 0.96 -8.09 -14.30
C VAL A 70 1.67 -7.03 -13.46
N PRO A 71 0.98 -5.92 -13.07
CA PRO A 71 1.57 -4.94 -12.19
C PRO A 71 2.07 -5.57 -10.88
N PHE A 72 3.25 -5.13 -10.42
CA PHE A 72 3.95 -5.71 -9.26
C PHE A 72 3.07 -5.80 -8.01
N ASP A 73 2.27 -4.75 -7.72
CA ASP A 73 1.42 -4.69 -6.54
C ASP A 73 0.28 -5.73 -6.54
N ALA A 74 -0.19 -6.12 -7.74
CA ALA A 74 -1.26 -7.10 -7.90
C ALA A 74 -0.73 -8.53 -8.18
N TYR A 75 0.58 -8.67 -8.41
CA TYR A 75 1.17 -9.88 -8.98
C TYR A 75 1.00 -11.09 -8.09
N ALA A 76 1.45 -11.00 -6.84
CA ALA A 76 1.39 -12.12 -5.90
C ALA A 76 -0.05 -12.57 -5.62
N SER A 77 -0.97 -11.63 -5.36
CA SER A 77 -2.38 -11.97 -5.10
C SER A 77 -3.06 -12.62 -6.30
N LYS A 78 -2.65 -12.23 -7.52
CA LYS A 78 -3.17 -12.88 -8.75
C LYS A 78 -2.65 -14.30 -8.91
N LEU A 79 -1.35 -14.56 -8.64
CA LEU A 79 -0.77 -15.92 -8.64
C LEU A 79 -1.46 -16.81 -7.61
N GLU A 80 -1.58 -16.32 -6.38
CA GLU A 80 -2.20 -17.03 -5.26
C GLU A 80 -3.67 -17.37 -5.50
N ALA A 81 -4.38 -16.55 -6.24
CA ALA A 81 -5.77 -16.79 -6.62
C ALA A 81 -5.92 -17.72 -7.83
N ALA A 82 -5.01 -17.64 -8.81
CA ALA A 82 -5.17 -18.33 -10.10
C ALA A 82 -4.62 -19.75 -10.08
N ILE A 83 -3.43 -19.98 -9.47
CA ILE A 83 -2.77 -21.29 -9.49
C ILE A 83 -3.62 -22.39 -8.83
N PRO A 84 -4.22 -22.23 -7.63
CA PRO A 84 -5.04 -23.26 -7.03
C PRO A 84 -6.32 -23.60 -7.81
N ARG A 85 -6.78 -22.66 -8.66
CA ARG A 85 -7.99 -22.84 -9.49
C ARG A 85 -7.70 -23.45 -10.86
N GLY A 86 -6.44 -23.79 -11.16
CA GLY A 86 -6.03 -24.29 -12.46
C GLY A 86 -5.95 -23.24 -13.57
N ASN A 87 -6.08 -21.94 -13.25
CA ASN A 87 -6.05 -20.83 -14.21
C ASN A 87 -4.73 -20.02 -14.09
N GLY A 88 -3.74 -20.57 -13.39
CA GLY A 88 -2.42 -19.97 -13.23
C GLY A 88 -1.50 -20.24 -14.42
N PRO A 89 -0.29 -19.62 -14.43
CA PRO A 89 0.74 -19.88 -15.42
C PRO A 89 1.40 -21.25 -15.21
N ASP A 90 2.13 -21.72 -16.21
CA ASP A 90 3.05 -22.87 -16.09
C ASP A 90 4.37 -22.43 -15.45
N VAL A 91 4.85 -21.24 -15.85
CA VAL A 91 6.06 -20.60 -15.30
C VAL A 91 5.73 -19.18 -14.86
N PHE A 92 6.33 -18.72 -13.78
CA PHE A 92 6.22 -17.32 -13.39
C PHE A 92 7.54 -16.80 -12.80
N ILE A 93 7.79 -15.50 -12.98
CA ILE A 93 9.01 -14.85 -12.50
C ILE A 93 8.66 -13.97 -11.32
N ASP A 94 9.28 -14.24 -10.15
CA ASP A 94 9.12 -13.41 -8.94
C ASP A 94 10.37 -13.48 -8.05
N ALA A 95 10.42 -12.67 -7.01
CA ALA A 95 11.52 -12.57 -6.08
C ALA A 95 11.55 -13.76 -5.10
N HIS A 96 12.75 -14.21 -4.74
CA HIS A 96 12.97 -15.40 -3.91
C HIS A 96 12.43 -15.29 -2.48
N GLU A 97 12.31 -14.11 -1.92
CA GLU A 97 11.77 -13.92 -0.57
C GLU A 97 10.30 -14.36 -0.44
N ARG A 98 9.61 -14.59 -1.58
CA ARG A 98 8.25 -15.13 -1.59
C ARG A 98 8.18 -16.67 -1.62
N LEU A 99 9.31 -17.32 -1.86
CA LEU A 99 9.41 -18.79 -1.92
C LEU A 99 8.71 -19.50 -0.75
N PRO A 100 8.94 -19.13 0.54
CA PRO A 100 8.29 -19.82 1.65
C PRO A 100 6.77 -19.69 1.63
N SER A 101 6.23 -18.54 1.23
CA SER A 101 4.80 -18.31 1.10
C SER A 101 4.19 -19.17 -0.01
N TYR A 102 4.84 -19.23 -1.17
CA TYR A 102 4.37 -20.03 -2.30
C TYR A 102 4.43 -21.52 -2.00
N ARG A 103 5.49 -21.97 -1.29
CA ARG A 103 5.61 -23.37 -0.83
C ARG A 103 4.54 -23.75 0.18
N ALA A 104 4.36 -22.93 1.21
CA ALA A 104 3.36 -23.18 2.24
C ALA A 104 1.93 -23.33 1.68
N ARG A 105 1.65 -22.69 0.55
CA ARG A 105 0.37 -22.76 -0.16
C ARG A 105 0.31 -23.86 -1.22
N GLY A 106 1.39 -24.59 -1.43
CA GLY A 106 1.45 -25.64 -2.45
C GLY A 106 1.30 -25.11 -3.88
N LEU A 107 1.86 -23.90 -4.17
CA LEU A 107 1.77 -23.27 -5.49
C LEU A 107 2.90 -23.70 -6.42
N LEU A 108 3.97 -24.29 -5.87
CA LEU A 108 5.22 -24.59 -6.59
C LEU A 108 5.41 -26.08 -6.77
N GLU A 109 6.07 -26.42 -7.87
CA GLU A 109 6.77 -27.68 -8.07
C GLU A 109 8.27 -27.51 -7.88
N THR A 110 9.00 -28.63 -7.80
CA THR A 110 10.47 -28.59 -7.71
C THR A 110 11.07 -28.23 -9.05
N ALA A 111 12.12 -27.43 -9.03
CA ALA A 111 12.85 -27.00 -10.22
C ALA A 111 14.06 -27.89 -10.55
N GLU A 112 14.22 -29.03 -9.88
CA GLU A 112 15.37 -29.95 -10.10
C GLU A 112 15.55 -30.34 -11.59
N PRO A 113 14.47 -30.68 -12.34
CA PRO A 113 14.63 -31.00 -13.76
C PRO A 113 15.13 -29.81 -14.59
N ALA A 114 14.75 -28.60 -14.25
CA ALA A 114 15.18 -27.39 -14.95
C ALA A 114 16.61 -26.99 -14.57
N VAL A 115 16.94 -27.03 -13.27
CA VAL A 115 18.30 -26.68 -12.79
C VAL A 115 19.32 -27.74 -13.23
N GLY A 116 18.94 -29.02 -13.31
CA GLY A 116 19.78 -30.08 -13.84
C GLY A 116 20.22 -29.87 -15.29
N GLN A 117 19.41 -29.21 -16.12
CA GLN A 117 19.76 -28.85 -17.50
C GLN A 117 20.84 -27.75 -17.59
N LEU A 118 21.09 -27.03 -16.49
CA LEU A 118 22.12 -26.00 -16.40
C LEU A 118 23.44 -26.53 -15.83
N ALA A 119 23.56 -27.85 -15.63
CA ALA A 119 24.77 -28.48 -15.11
C ALA A 119 25.95 -28.28 -16.03
N THR A 120 27.08 -27.88 -15.46
CA THR A 120 28.39 -27.84 -16.15
C THR A 120 28.96 -29.26 -16.34
N ARG A 121 30.06 -29.39 -17.07
CA ARG A 121 30.77 -30.66 -17.22
C ARG A 121 31.20 -31.30 -15.87
N GLY A 122 31.31 -30.50 -14.81
CA GLY A 122 31.57 -30.93 -13.43
C GLY A 122 30.34 -31.27 -12.61
N GLY A 123 29.11 -31.27 -13.20
CA GLY A 123 27.86 -31.63 -12.53
C GLY A 123 27.23 -30.50 -11.70
N ALA A 124 27.93 -29.40 -11.42
CA ALA A 124 27.38 -28.24 -10.71
C ALA A 124 26.60 -27.34 -11.68
N PRO A 125 25.47 -26.74 -11.23
CA PRO A 125 24.77 -25.75 -12.05
C PRO A 125 25.61 -24.51 -12.35
N ASP A 126 25.51 -23.98 -13.57
CA ASP A 126 26.22 -22.78 -14.01
C ASP A 126 25.53 -21.50 -13.49
N LEU A 127 25.47 -21.37 -12.16
CA LEU A 127 24.79 -20.27 -11.46
C LEU A 127 25.66 -19.74 -10.32
N GLU A 128 25.50 -18.46 -9.99
CA GLU A 128 26.16 -17.85 -8.84
C GLU A 128 25.70 -18.56 -7.53
N PRO A 129 26.64 -18.92 -6.62
CA PRO A 129 26.30 -19.66 -5.40
C PRO A 129 25.21 -19.01 -4.57
N ILE A 130 25.28 -17.69 -4.34
CA ILE A 130 24.27 -16.94 -3.58
C ILE A 130 22.88 -17.01 -4.22
N ALA A 131 22.80 -17.17 -5.54
CA ALA A 131 21.55 -17.31 -6.25
C ALA A 131 20.95 -18.72 -6.12
N LEU A 132 21.80 -19.75 -6.05
CA LEU A 132 21.37 -21.12 -5.76
C LEU A 132 20.88 -21.26 -4.32
N ASP A 133 21.57 -20.65 -3.35
CA ASP A 133 21.16 -20.64 -1.95
C ASP A 133 19.76 -20.03 -1.77
N ALA A 134 19.44 -18.99 -2.55
CA ALA A 134 18.16 -18.30 -2.51
C ALA A 134 16.95 -19.17 -2.89
N VAL A 135 17.16 -20.22 -3.68
CA VAL A 135 16.08 -21.11 -4.18
C VAL A 135 16.13 -22.50 -3.57
N THR A 136 17.11 -22.75 -2.69
CA THR A 136 17.32 -24.07 -2.06
C THR A 136 16.75 -24.08 -0.65
N GLU A 137 15.85 -25.00 -0.38
CA GLU A 137 15.29 -25.23 0.96
C GLU A 137 15.24 -26.73 1.26
N GLY A 138 15.88 -27.15 2.36
CA GLY A 138 15.97 -28.57 2.71
C GLY A 138 16.71 -29.43 1.66
N GLY A 139 17.63 -28.85 0.92
CA GLY A 139 18.39 -29.52 -0.14
C GLY A 139 17.64 -29.65 -1.47
N VAL A 140 16.41 -29.14 -1.57
CA VAL A 140 15.58 -29.15 -2.78
C VAL A 140 15.52 -27.75 -3.39
N ARG A 141 15.63 -27.65 -4.70
CA ARG A 141 15.54 -26.39 -5.45
C ARG A 141 14.12 -26.18 -5.98
N TYR A 142 13.57 -24.99 -5.69
CA TYR A 142 12.18 -24.66 -6.04
C TYR A 142 12.05 -23.63 -7.16
N GLY A 143 13.17 -23.21 -7.76
CA GLY A 143 13.15 -22.27 -8.88
C GLY A 143 14.49 -22.19 -9.58
N VAL A 144 14.50 -21.54 -10.75
CA VAL A 144 15.69 -21.25 -11.53
C VAL A 144 16.06 -19.79 -11.34
N PRO A 145 17.22 -19.49 -10.69
CA PRO A 145 17.66 -18.11 -10.51
C PRO A 145 17.95 -17.43 -11.86
N LEU A 146 17.46 -16.21 -12.01
CA LEU A 146 17.63 -15.44 -13.23
C LEU A 146 18.56 -14.24 -13.06
N SER A 147 18.37 -13.43 -12.03
CA SER A 147 19.14 -12.21 -11.80
C SER A 147 19.22 -11.85 -10.31
N LEU A 148 20.22 -11.02 -9.99
CA LEU A 148 20.52 -10.52 -8.67
C LEU A 148 20.18 -9.03 -8.59
N LYS A 149 19.59 -8.57 -7.49
CA LYS A 149 19.34 -7.15 -7.20
C LYS A 149 19.89 -6.81 -5.82
N CYS A 150 20.67 -5.74 -5.73
CA CYS A 150 21.19 -5.21 -4.46
C CYS A 150 21.47 -3.72 -4.58
N LEU A 151 21.88 -3.08 -3.48
CA LEU A 151 22.33 -1.69 -3.47
C LEU A 151 23.81 -1.60 -3.83
N ALA A 152 24.17 -0.47 -4.47
CA ALA A 152 25.55 -0.08 -4.77
C ALA A 152 25.71 1.43 -4.59
N LEU A 153 26.94 1.94 -4.65
CA LEU A 153 27.27 3.36 -4.56
C LEU A 153 27.41 3.96 -5.95
N PHE A 154 26.54 4.91 -6.28
CA PHE A 154 26.65 5.77 -7.47
C PHE A 154 27.49 6.97 -7.12
N VAL A 155 28.40 7.38 -8.00
CA VAL A 155 29.34 8.48 -7.79
C VAL A 155 29.22 9.47 -8.95
N ASP A 156 28.85 10.72 -8.65
CA ASP A 156 28.90 11.83 -9.61
C ASP A 156 30.35 12.25 -9.81
N GLU A 157 30.88 12.04 -11.01
CA GLU A 157 32.31 12.28 -11.32
C GLU A 157 32.70 13.74 -11.11
N ALA A 158 31.85 14.69 -11.54
CA ALA A 158 32.13 16.10 -11.44
C ALA A 158 32.16 16.60 -9.99
N LEU A 159 31.22 16.15 -9.16
CA LEU A 159 31.22 16.51 -7.74
C LEU A 159 32.34 15.82 -6.98
N TRP A 160 32.66 14.58 -7.32
CA TRP A 160 33.76 13.83 -6.71
C TRP A 160 35.12 14.48 -7.00
N GLU A 161 35.32 15.00 -8.24
CA GLU A 161 36.52 15.76 -8.59
C GLU A 161 36.59 17.10 -7.80
N ARG A 162 35.49 17.83 -7.75
CA ARG A 162 35.38 19.08 -6.95
C ARG A 162 35.67 18.83 -5.47
N ALA A 163 35.24 17.72 -4.92
CA ALA A 163 35.51 17.33 -3.55
C ALA A 163 36.98 16.94 -3.28
N GLY A 164 37.82 16.96 -4.33
CA GLY A 164 39.24 16.59 -4.24
C GLY A 164 39.48 15.09 -4.32
N ARG A 165 38.57 14.35 -4.95
CA ARG A 165 38.62 12.89 -5.18
C ARG A 165 38.86 12.10 -3.89
N PRO A 166 38.00 12.29 -2.84
CA PRO A 166 38.17 11.53 -1.60
C PRO A 166 38.10 10.03 -1.89
N PRO A 167 38.85 9.18 -1.17
CA PRO A 167 38.72 7.74 -1.28
C PRO A 167 37.27 7.31 -1.07
N LEU A 168 36.83 6.28 -1.81
CA LEU A 168 35.44 5.77 -1.76
C LEU A 168 35.37 4.43 -0.98
N ASP A 169 36.40 4.11 -0.23
CA ASP A 169 36.55 2.86 0.51
C ASP A 169 35.87 2.86 1.87
N THR A 170 35.71 4.03 2.50
CA THR A 170 34.98 4.19 3.77
C THR A 170 33.95 5.31 3.72
N ILE A 171 32.91 5.21 4.58
CA ILE A 171 31.92 6.28 4.75
C ILE A 171 32.58 7.57 5.27
N GLU A 172 33.55 7.42 6.12
CA GLU A 172 34.29 8.52 6.73
C GLU A 172 35.13 9.27 5.68
N SER A 173 35.78 8.57 4.76
CA SER A 173 36.52 9.20 3.66
C SER A 173 35.61 9.97 2.70
N ILE A 174 34.43 9.42 2.39
CA ILE A 174 33.40 10.11 1.61
C ILE A 174 32.93 11.38 2.33
N ALA A 175 32.70 11.29 3.64
CA ALA A 175 32.25 12.41 4.47
C ALA A 175 33.24 13.60 4.45
N ARG A 176 34.56 13.34 4.42
CA ARG A 176 35.61 14.38 4.34
C ARG A 176 35.51 15.24 3.07
N GLY A 177 34.88 14.74 2.00
CA GLY A 177 34.62 15.52 0.80
C GLY A 177 33.70 16.73 0.98
N ARG A 178 32.98 16.81 2.10
CA ARG A 178 31.94 17.82 2.35
C ARG A 178 32.44 19.26 2.26
N GLU A 179 33.60 19.56 2.84
CA GLU A 179 34.14 20.91 2.93
C GLU A 179 34.38 21.59 1.58
N ARG A 180 34.58 20.78 0.52
CA ARG A 180 34.86 21.24 -0.84
C ARG A 180 33.64 21.20 -1.75
N LEU A 181 32.52 20.67 -1.27
CA LEU A 181 31.29 20.63 -2.06
C LEU A 181 30.56 21.98 -2.06
N PRO A 182 29.83 22.30 -3.16
CA PRO A 182 29.00 23.49 -3.23
C PRO A 182 27.94 23.53 -2.11
N SER A 183 27.49 24.73 -1.77
CA SER A 183 26.38 24.90 -0.81
C SER A 183 25.13 24.14 -1.28
N GLY A 184 24.53 23.38 -0.39
CA GLY A 184 23.35 22.54 -0.69
C GLY A 184 23.66 21.19 -1.36
N ALA A 185 24.94 20.88 -1.64
CA ALA A 185 25.35 19.54 -2.04
C ALA A 185 25.80 18.73 -0.82
N HIS A 186 25.60 17.41 -0.91
CA HIS A 186 25.91 16.45 0.15
C HIS A 186 26.89 15.37 -0.33
N PRO A 187 27.84 14.93 0.53
CA PRO A 187 28.72 13.82 0.22
C PRO A 187 27.98 12.52 -0.10
N LEU A 188 26.91 12.24 0.66
CA LEU A 188 26.13 11.02 0.53
C LEU A 188 24.63 11.33 0.60
N VAL A 189 23.86 10.76 -0.31
CA VAL A 189 22.39 10.83 -0.29
C VAL A 189 21.81 9.43 -0.44
N TYR A 190 20.88 9.07 0.40
CA TYR A 190 20.11 7.82 0.30
C TYR A 190 18.86 7.88 1.17
N TYR A 191 17.94 6.95 1.00
CA TYR A 191 16.73 6.87 1.80
C TYR A 191 17.05 6.30 3.20
N ALA A 192 17.71 7.09 4.04
CA ALA A 192 18.27 6.69 5.33
C ALA A 192 17.21 6.13 6.30
N ALA A 193 15.98 6.64 6.24
CA ALA A 193 14.87 6.26 7.11
C ALA A 193 14.09 5.02 6.63
N ASN A 194 14.65 4.21 5.72
CA ASN A 194 14.03 2.97 5.24
C ASN A 194 14.91 1.77 5.60
N ALA A 195 14.31 0.74 6.20
CA ALA A 195 15.04 -0.42 6.70
C ALA A 195 15.82 -1.19 5.62
N TYR A 196 15.34 -1.25 4.38
CA TYR A 196 16.07 -1.89 3.28
C TYR A 196 17.38 -1.14 2.95
N PHE A 197 17.33 0.19 2.88
CA PHE A 197 18.50 1.03 2.62
C PHE A 197 19.42 1.16 3.83
N HIS A 198 18.91 0.97 5.05
CA HIS A 198 19.69 0.97 6.28
C HIS A 198 20.35 -0.39 6.58
N ALA A 199 19.82 -1.49 6.02
CA ALA A 199 20.33 -2.84 6.27
C ALA A 199 21.86 -2.97 6.08
N PRO A 200 22.51 -2.35 5.07
CA PRO A 200 23.97 -2.37 4.97
C PRO A 200 24.70 -1.84 6.22
N PHE A 201 24.20 -0.75 6.82
CA PHE A 201 24.75 -0.23 8.06
C PHE A 201 24.54 -1.20 9.21
N LEU A 202 23.36 -1.78 9.33
CA LEU A 202 23.06 -2.80 10.33
C LEU A 202 24.01 -4.01 10.23
N HIS A 203 24.24 -4.50 9.01
CA HIS A 203 25.13 -5.63 8.76
C HIS A 203 26.58 -5.32 9.11
N ALA A 204 27.06 -4.09 8.88
CA ALA A 204 28.42 -3.66 9.24
C ALA A 204 28.65 -3.61 10.76
N TYR A 205 27.60 -3.60 11.56
CA TYR A 205 27.66 -3.73 13.02
C TYR A 205 27.28 -5.12 13.52
N GLY A 206 27.17 -6.12 12.62
CA GLY A 206 26.86 -7.51 12.95
C GLY A 206 25.39 -7.80 13.24
N GLY A 207 24.48 -6.86 12.94
CA GLY A 207 23.04 -7.05 13.11
C GLY A 207 22.35 -7.58 11.84
N THR A 208 21.09 -7.93 11.95
CA THR A 208 20.23 -8.37 10.84
C THR A 208 18.81 -7.88 11.07
N LEU A 209 18.01 -7.75 10.02
CA LEU A 209 16.59 -7.40 10.16
C LEU A 209 15.75 -8.55 10.70
N LEU A 210 16.11 -9.77 10.31
CA LEU A 210 15.47 -11.01 10.73
C LEU A 210 16.52 -12.11 10.82
N ASP A 211 16.46 -12.92 11.86
CA ASP A 211 17.24 -14.15 11.90
C ASP A 211 16.66 -15.15 10.90
N ALA A 212 17.46 -15.55 9.92
CA ALA A 212 17.03 -16.38 8.81
C ALA A 212 16.55 -17.79 9.25
N ARG A 213 17.10 -18.30 10.36
CA ARG A 213 16.83 -19.65 10.86
C ARG A 213 15.62 -19.68 11.79
N THR A 214 15.52 -18.71 12.71
CA THR A 214 14.47 -18.69 13.74
C THR A 214 13.26 -17.83 13.35
N GLY A 215 13.39 -16.96 12.35
CA GLY A 215 12.37 -16.00 11.97
C GLY A 215 12.11 -14.92 13.02
N GLN A 216 13.04 -14.75 13.98
CA GLN A 216 12.93 -13.73 15.02
C GLN A 216 13.36 -12.36 14.48
N TYR A 217 12.72 -11.32 15.01
CA TYR A 217 13.05 -9.93 14.68
C TYR A 217 14.45 -9.55 15.18
N GLY A 218 15.31 -9.14 14.28
CA GLY A 218 16.71 -8.87 14.54
C GLY A 218 17.08 -7.39 14.65
N PHE A 219 16.17 -6.45 14.27
CA PHE A 219 16.45 -5.01 14.36
C PHE A 219 16.27 -4.52 15.81
N VAL A 220 17.09 -5.04 16.70
CA VAL A 220 17.11 -4.76 18.14
C VAL A 220 18.53 -4.85 18.71
N GLY A 221 18.72 -4.35 19.92
CA GLY A 221 19.96 -4.49 20.67
C GLY A 221 21.12 -3.65 20.14
N PRO A 222 22.36 -3.95 20.64
CA PRO A 222 23.52 -3.07 20.44
C PRO A 222 23.93 -2.85 18.98
N ALA A 223 23.71 -3.85 18.10
CA ALA A 223 24.05 -3.72 16.68
C ALA A 223 23.12 -2.69 15.99
N ALA A 224 21.81 -2.77 16.24
CA ALA A 224 20.84 -1.82 15.73
C ALA A 224 21.10 -0.41 16.30
N GLU A 225 21.34 -0.29 17.61
CA GLU A 225 21.62 0.99 18.26
C GLU A 225 22.85 1.66 17.65
N ARG A 226 23.99 0.93 17.50
CA ARG A 226 25.22 1.46 16.91
C ARG A 226 25.05 1.85 15.44
N SER A 227 24.32 1.05 14.66
CA SER A 227 24.05 1.37 13.25
C SER A 227 23.24 2.66 13.11
N ILE A 228 22.23 2.85 13.95
CA ILE A 228 21.42 4.07 14.01
C ILE A 228 22.26 5.27 14.48
N ALA A 229 23.05 5.11 15.54
CA ALA A 229 23.92 6.17 16.06
C ALA A 229 24.91 6.67 15.01
N ARG A 230 25.45 5.77 14.14
CA ARG A 230 26.31 6.18 13.04
C ARG A 230 25.56 7.05 12.03
N VAL A 231 24.34 6.67 11.64
CA VAL A 231 23.53 7.47 10.71
C VAL A 231 23.11 8.80 11.33
N GLN A 232 22.79 8.83 12.63
CA GLN A 232 22.53 10.06 13.37
C GLN A 232 23.75 11.00 13.39
N ALA A 233 24.97 10.45 13.48
CA ALA A 233 26.18 11.24 13.35
C ALA A 233 26.32 11.84 11.95
N LEU A 234 26.10 11.06 10.89
CA LEU A 234 26.12 11.54 9.49
C LEU A 234 25.08 12.67 9.24
N LEU A 235 23.91 12.60 9.87
CA LEU A 235 22.90 13.67 9.83
C LEU A 235 23.40 14.94 10.54
N ARG A 236 23.92 14.81 11.76
CA ARG A 236 24.46 15.95 12.54
C ARG A 236 25.64 16.62 11.84
N GLU A 237 26.50 15.83 11.23
CA GLU A 237 27.64 16.29 10.44
C GLU A 237 27.20 16.83 9.06
N ARG A 238 25.91 16.75 8.73
CA ARG A 238 25.33 17.13 7.42
C ARG A 238 25.98 16.41 6.23
N VAL A 239 26.52 15.23 6.43
CA VAL A 239 27.02 14.36 5.37
C VAL A 239 25.87 13.85 4.51
N ILE A 240 24.77 13.51 5.17
CA ILE A 240 23.50 13.18 4.52
C ILE A 240 22.45 14.27 4.80
N PRO A 241 21.56 14.59 3.88
CA PRO A 241 20.46 15.52 4.11
C PRO A 241 19.40 14.91 5.03
N ASP A 242 18.71 15.78 5.76
CA ASP A 242 17.60 15.39 6.61
C ASP A 242 16.39 14.93 5.79
N GLU A 243 15.65 13.92 6.26
CA GLU A 243 14.34 13.52 5.78
C GLU A 243 14.24 13.24 4.26
N VAL A 244 15.28 12.64 3.69
CA VAL A 244 15.24 12.18 2.29
C VAL A 244 14.38 10.93 2.19
N ASP A 245 13.34 10.99 1.39
CA ASP A 245 12.56 9.82 0.97
C ASP A 245 13.07 9.24 -0.36
N GLY A 246 12.50 8.10 -0.77
CA GLY A 246 12.93 7.44 -2.00
C GLY A 246 12.72 8.28 -3.26
N ALA A 247 11.72 9.15 -3.29
CA ALA A 247 11.43 10.00 -4.43
C ALA A 247 12.41 11.17 -4.57
N ALA A 248 13.01 11.62 -3.46
CA ALA A 248 13.97 12.73 -3.45
C ALA A 248 15.38 12.31 -3.91
N VAL A 249 15.75 11.04 -3.81
CA VAL A 249 17.10 10.56 -4.13
C VAL A 249 17.51 10.86 -5.58
N THR A 250 16.65 10.55 -6.54
CA THR A 250 16.89 10.76 -7.97
C THR A 250 17.08 12.24 -8.33
N PRO A 251 16.21 13.18 -7.88
CA PRO A 251 16.43 14.63 -8.06
C PRO A 251 17.75 15.12 -7.46
N TYR A 252 18.10 14.69 -6.23
CA TYR A 252 19.38 15.10 -5.62
C TYR A 252 20.57 14.76 -6.50
N PHE A 253 20.60 13.58 -7.09
CA PHE A 253 21.72 13.15 -7.96
C PHE A 253 21.68 13.85 -9.31
N ARG A 254 20.52 13.89 -9.96
CA ARG A 254 20.33 14.52 -11.26
C ARG A 254 20.67 16.01 -11.26
N ASP A 255 20.31 16.72 -10.19
CA ASP A 255 20.50 18.17 -10.05
C ASP A 255 21.93 18.51 -9.56
N GLY A 256 22.83 17.53 -9.40
CA GLY A 256 24.20 17.74 -8.93
C GLY A 256 24.30 18.19 -7.47
N ARG A 257 23.42 17.68 -6.62
CA ARG A 257 23.36 17.96 -5.18
C ARG A 257 23.79 16.76 -4.32
N ALA A 258 24.14 15.66 -4.92
CA ALA A 258 24.67 14.46 -4.26
C ALA A 258 25.98 14.03 -4.93
N MET A 259 27.09 14.01 -4.19
CA MET A 259 28.35 13.47 -4.69
C MET A 259 28.26 11.94 -4.83
N THR A 260 27.67 11.29 -3.85
CA THR A 260 27.42 9.86 -3.92
C THR A 260 25.99 9.52 -3.52
N VAL A 261 25.46 8.41 -4.08
CA VAL A 261 24.11 7.92 -3.77
C VAL A 261 24.14 6.41 -3.55
N ILE A 262 23.52 5.94 -2.46
CA ILE A 262 23.25 4.50 -2.29
C ILE A 262 21.87 4.21 -2.90
N SER A 263 21.87 3.40 -3.98
CA SER A 263 20.64 2.98 -4.65
C SER A 263 20.79 1.64 -5.36
N GLY A 264 19.71 1.12 -5.91
CA GLY A 264 19.70 -0.11 -6.70
C GLY A 264 19.79 0.14 -8.21
N PRO A 265 19.74 -0.96 -9.03
CA PRO A 265 19.83 -0.88 -10.49
C PRO A 265 18.72 -0.03 -11.13
N TRP A 266 17.58 0.11 -10.49
CA TRP A 266 16.45 0.95 -10.97
C TRP A 266 16.83 2.42 -11.19
N LEU A 267 17.79 2.94 -10.40
CA LEU A 267 18.23 4.34 -10.54
C LEU A 267 18.87 4.60 -11.91
N VAL A 268 19.52 3.61 -12.52
CA VAL A 268 20.11 3.73 -13.86
C VAL A 268 19.07 4.16 -14.91
N GLY A 269 17.88 3.55 -14.87
CA GLY A 269 16.79 3.89 -15.77
C GLY A 269 16.18 5.28 -15.52
N GLU A 270 16.24 5.76 -14.28
CA GLU A 270 15.68 7.06 -13.89
C GLU A 270 16.63 8.22 -14.20
N LEU A 271 17.95 7.97 -14.22
CA LEU A 271 18.97 9.00 -14.48
C LEU A 271 19.10 9.34 -15.96
N GLY A 272 18.93 8.37 -16.86
CA GLY A 272 19.21 8.55 -18.29
C GLY A 272 20.66 8.99 -18.53
N ALA A 273 20.85 9.87 -19.51
CA ALA A 273 22.17 10.42 -19.88
C ALA A 273 22.50 11.77 -19.19
N ALA A 274 21.80 12.11 -18.11
CA ALA A 274 21.83 13.46 -17.56
C ALA A 274 23.20 13.91 -17.01
N ARG A 275 24.01 12.99 -16.48
CA ARG A 275 25.33 13.29 -15.88
C ARG A 275 26.26 12.10 -15.98
N PRO A 276 27.61 12.31 -16.15
CA PRO A 276 28.58 11.23 -16.06
C PRO A 276 28.68 10.71 -14.62
N TYR A 277 28.52 9.41 -14.46
CA TYR A 277 28.64 8.74 -13.17
C TYR A 277 29.30 7.38 -13.31
N ARG A 278 29.86 6.88 -12.22
CA ARG A 278 30.28 5.48 -12.09
C ARG A 278 29.61 4.81 -10.92
N ILE A 279 29.61 3.49 -10.91
CA ILE A 279 29.09 2.66 -9.85
C ILE A 279 30.22 1.88 -9.21
N VAL A 280 30.25 1.82 -7.88
CA VAL A 280 31.20 1.03 -7.11
C VAL A 280 30.48 0.24 -6.03
N PRO A 281 31.04 -0.86 -5.49
CA PRO A 281 30.50 -1.51 -4.31
C PRO A 281 30.37 -0.54 -3.13
N LEU A 282 29.50 -0.87 -2.17
CA LEU A 282 29.34 -0.05 -0.97
C LEU A 282 30.65 -0.02 -0.14
N PRO A 283 30.96 1.13 0.51
CA PRO A 283 32.18 1.31 1.31
C PRO A 283 32.13 0.53 2.63
N ARG A 284 33.22 0.63 3.39
CA ARG A 284 33.34 0.15 4.78
C ARG A 284 32.94 1.23 5.78
N ILE A 285 32.76 0.85 7.04
CA ILE A 285 32.75 1.74 8.19
C ILE A 285 34.12 1.65 8.89
N GLU A 286 34.84 2.76 9.06
CA GLU A 286 36.17 2.76 9.70
C GLU A 286 36.15 2.15 11.10
N ALA A 287 35.12 2.46 11.90
CA ALA A 287 35.00 1.99 13.28
C ALA A 287 34.91 0.47 13.43
N THR A 288 34.40 -0.25 12.45
CA THR A 288 34.26 -1.72 12.47
C THR A 288 35.22 -2.41 11.50
N GLY A 289 35.74 -1.70 10.50
CA GLY A 289 36.46 -2.27 9.36
C GLY A 289 35.57 -3.09 8.42
N GLU A 290 34.27 -3.24 8.71
CA GLU A 290 33.33 -4.08 7.96
C GLU A 290 32.72 -3.35 6.79
N LEU A 291 32.48 -4.08 5.69
CA LEU A 291 31.77 -3.60 4.50
C LEU A 291 30.29 -3.32 4.83
N LEU A 292 29.76 -2.29 4.24
CA LEU A 292 28.32 -2.11 4.09
C LEU A 292 27.76 -3.19 3.15
N ARG A 293 27.32 -4.31 3.71
CA ARG A 293 26.86 -5.46 2.95
C ARG A 293 25.36 -5.31 2.61
N PRO A 294 24.99 -5.07 1.32
CA PRO A 294 23.59 -4.90 0.96
C PRO A 294 22.81 -6.20 1.08
N LEU A 295 21.50 -6.08 1.28
CA LEU A 295 20.57 -7.20 1.06
C LEU A 295 20.55 -7.55 -0.42
N VAL A 296 20.64 -8.85 -0.72
CA VAL A 296 20.59 -9.40 -2.08
C VAL A 296 19.25 -10.08 -2.28
N THR A 297 18.52 -9.64 -3.29
CA THR A 297 17.29 -10.28 -3.79
C THR A 297 17.60 -11.00 -5.08
N VAL A 298 17.03 -12.18 -5.26
CA VAL A 298 17.16 -13.01 -6.47
C VAL A 298 15.83 -13.07 -7.18
N GLU A 299 15.79 -12.74 -8.46
CA GLU A 299 14.65 -13.00 -9.32
C GLU A 299 14.72 -14.43 -9.83
N VAL A 300 13.61 -15.13 -9.76
CA VAL A 300 13.54 -16.57 -9.94
C VAL A 300 12.41 -16.92 -10.90
N ALA A 301 12.68 -17.80 -11.86
CA ALA A 301 11.65 -18.48 -12.63
C ALA A 301 11.16 -19.70 -11.85
N TYR A 302 9.93 -19.66 -11.41
CA TYR A 302 9.25 -20.71 -10.67
C TYR A 302 8.41 -21.60 -11.59
N LEU A 303 8.38 -22.90 -11.31
CA LEU A 303 7.45 -23.83 -11.90
C LEU A 303 6.18 -23.85 -11.05
N ALA A 304 5.06 -23.49 -11.61
CA ALA A 304 3.79 -23.54 -10.91
C ALA A 304 3.28 -24.98 -10.84
N ARG A 305 2.54 -25.32 -9.78
CA ARG A 305 1.98 -26.65 -9.54
C ARG A 305 1.20 -27.21 -10.75
N ASN A 306 0.48 -26.35 -11.48
CA ASN A 306 -0.30 -26.76 -12.64
C ASN A 306 0.55 -26.90 -13.92
N GLY A 307 1.74 -26.30 -13.95
CA GLY A 307 2.69 -26.38 -15.06
C GLY A 307 3.60 -27.61 -15.01
N ALA A 308 3.59 -28.38 -13.91
CA ALA A 308 4.45 -29.54 -13.71
C ALA A 308 4.24 -30.65 -14.75
N ALA A 309 3.06 -30.76 -15.32
CA ALA A 309 2.75 -31.72 -16.38
C ALA A 309 3.37 -31.34 -17.74
N SER A 310 3.81 -30.09 -17.91
CA SER A 310 4.41 -29.59 -19.14
C SER A 310 5.93 -29.71 -19.08
N ARG A 311 6.52 -30.65 -19.83
CA ARG A 311 7.99 -30.70 -20.03
C ARG A 311 8.55 -29.38 -20.53
N TRP A 312 7.77 -28.60 -21.23
CA TRP A 312 8.16 -27.31 -21.79
C TRP A 312 8.28 -26.20 -20.74
N ALA A 313 7.58 -26.32 -19.60
CA ALA A 313 7.72 -25.38 -18.49
C ALA A 313 9.13 -25.44 -17.88
N ALA A 314 9.63 -26.66 -17.58
CA ALA A 314 10.98 -26.85 -17.07
C ALA A 314 12.04 -26.46 -18.09
N GLU A 315 11.84 -26.78 -19.38
CA GLU A 315 12.73 -26.40 -20.49
C GLU A 315 12.78 -24.87 -20.64
N LEU A 316 11.63 -24.18 -20.59
CA LEU A 316 11.57 -22.71 -20.66
C LEU A 316 12.30 -22.09 -19.46
N ALA A 317 12.04 -22.56 -18.25
CA ALA A 317 12.71 -22.05 -17.05
C ALA A 317 14.23 -22.19 -17.15
N ALA A 318 14.73 -23.35 -17.59
CA ALA A 318 16.15 -23.57 -17.86
C ALA A 318 16.67 -22.65 -18.98
N PHE A 319 15.94 -22.54 -20.10
CA PHE A 319 16.32 -21.72 -21.24
C PHE A 319 16.51 -20.24 -20.87
N LEU A 320 15.66 -19.71 -19.99
CA LEU A 320 15.78 -18.35 -19.48
C LEU A 320 17.12 -18.10 -18.77
N ALA A 321 17.72 -19.12 -18.15
CA ALA A 321 18.98 -19.00 -17.42
C ALA A 321 20.21 -19.47 -18.24
N ARG A 322 20.05 -19.98 -19.46
CA ARG A 322 21.18 -20.35 -20.32
C ARG A 322 22.07 -19.13 -20.63
N PRO A 323 23.38 -19.30 -20.86
CA PRO A 323 24.31 -18.19 -21.07
C PRO A 323 23.88 -17.22 -22.16
N GLU A 324 23.35 -17.71 -23.28
CA GLU A 324 22.90 -16.90 -24.40
C GLU A 324 21.68 -16.03 -24.00
N SER A 325 20.73 -16.61 -23.30
CA SER A 325 19.56 -15.90 -22.78
C SER A 325 19.93 -14.89 -21.71
N ALA A 326 20.86 -15.25 -20.82
CA ALA A 326 21.40 -14.37 -19.80
C ALA A 326 22.10 -13.16 -20.41
N LEU A 327 22.91 -13.35 -21.48
CA LEU A 327 23.54 -12.25 -22.20
C LEU A 327 22.52 -11.26 -22.79
N VAL A 328 21.42 -11.75 -23.38
CA VAL A 328 20.35 -10.89 -23.88
C VAL A 328 19.71 -10.09 -22.73
N ARG A 329 19.40 -10.74 -21.60
CA ARG A 329 18.82 -10.09 -20.42
C ARG A 329 19.77 -9.07 -19.79
N ALA A 330 21.07 -9.35 -19.78
CA ALA A 330 22.08 -8.42 -19.27
C ALA A 330 22.24 -7.20 -20.18
N ARG A 331 22.40 -7.39 -21.49
CA ARG A 331 22.68 -6.30 -22.45
C ARG A 331 21.49 -5.38 -22.68
N ILE A 332 20.30 -5.96 -22.81
CA ILE A 332 19.06 -5.21 -23.10
C ILE A 332 18.33 -4.85 -21.82
N GLY A 333 18.05 -5.84 -20.97
CA GLY A 333 17.31 -5.67 -19.73
C GLY A 333 18.11 -5.06 -18.58
N ARG A 334 19.43 -4.88 -18.76
CA ARG A 334 20.37 -4.36 -17.74
C ARG A 334 20.29 -5.13 -16.43
N GLN A 335 20.07 -6.44 -16.52
CA GLN A 335 19.96 -7.34 -15.36
C GLN A 335 21.33 -7.91 -14.97
N VAL A 336 21.61 -7.96 -13.68
CA VAL A 336 22.78 -8.67 -13.12
C VAL A 336 22.46 -10.15 -13.10
N VAL A 337 22.76 -10.82 -14.20
CA VAL A 337 22.37 -12.21 -14.42
C VAL A 337 23.04 -13.19 -13.45
N ALA A 338 22.29 -14.21 -13.03
CA ALA A 338 22.74 -15.24 -12.11
C ALA A 338 23.62 -16.31 -12.77
N THR A 339 23.63 -16.40 -14.11
CA THR A 339 24.43 -17.39 -14.86
C THR A 339 25.91 -17.03 -14.80
N ALA A 340 26.71 -17.89 -14.19
CA ALA A 340 28.09 -17.58 -13.86
C ALA A 340 29.00 -17.46 -15.09
N SER A 341 28.87 -18.38 -16.08
CA SER A 341 29.69 -18.37 -17.31
C SER A 341 29.43 -17.16 -18.21
N SER A 342 28.25 -16.56 -18.15
CA SER A 342 27.92 -15.35 -18.93
C SER A 342 28.87 -14.18 -18.64
N TRP A 343 29.47 -14.15 -17.46
CA TRP A 343 30.40 -13.09 -17.06
C TRP A 343 31.82 -13.26 -17.65
N SER A 344 32.08 -14.35 -18.36
CA SER A 344 33.27 -14.50 -19.17
C SER A 344 33.17 -13.75 -20.51
N ASP A 345 31.97 -13.30 -20.90
CA ASP A 345 31.82 -12.46 -22.09
C ASP A 345 32.43 -11.07 -21.83
N PRO A 346 33.35 -10.61 -22.73
CA PRO A 346 34.08 -9.35 -22.55
C PRO A 346 33.12 -8.13 -22.37
N SER A 347 31.97 -8.14 -23.02
CA SER A 347 31.00 -7.03 -22.92
C SER A 347 30.32 -6.93 -21.55
N LEU A 348 30.21 -8.03 -20.82
CA LEU A 348 29.69 -8.05 -19.43
C LEU A 348 30.81 -7.85 -18.42
N ALA A 349 31.95 -8.49 -18.63
CA ALA A 349 33.10 -8.40 -17.73
C ALA A 349 33.60 -6.95 -17.56
N SER A 350 33.56 -6.15 -18.63
CA SER A 350 33.95 -4.74 -18.64
C SER A 350 32.79 -3.76 -18.47
N ASP A 351 31.54 -4.23 -18.28
CA ASP A 351 30.41 -3.35 -18.16
C ASP A 351 30.49 -2.48 -16.88
N PRO A 352 30.51 -1.14 -17.03
CA PRO A 352 30.71 -0.22 -15.90
C PRO A 352 29.56 -0.14 -14.93
N ILE A 353 28.40 -0.70 -15.28
CA ILE A 353 27.20 -0.72 -14.44
C ILE A 353 27.01 -2.10 -13.82
N LEU A 354 26.93 -3.15 -14.63
CA LEU A 354 26.57 -4.49 -14.16
C LEU A 354 27.69 -5.15 -13.35
N GLY A 355 28.96 -4.94 -13.73
CA GLY A 355 30.12 -5.48 -13.02
C GLY A 355 30.19 -5.09 -11.53
N PRO A 356 30.06 -3.79 -11.19
CA PRO A 356 29.99 -3.33 -9.79
C PRO A 356 28.84 -3.94 -9.01
N PHE A 357 27.63 -4.01 -9.57
CA PHE A 357 26.49 -4.64 -8.89
C PHE A 357 26.72 -6.13 -8.62
N ARG A 358 27.34 -6.86 -9.58
CA ARG A 358 27.72 -8.26 -9.34
C ARG A 358 28.69 -8.40 -8.16
N ARG A 359 29.72 -7.54 -8.09
CA ARG A 359 30.65 -7.53 -6.95
C ARG A 359 29.97 -7.22 -5.64
N ALA A 360 29.05 -6.23 -5.63
CA ALA A 360 28.24 -5.88 -4.47
C ALA A 360 27.34 -7.04 -4.03
N ALA A 361 26.70 -7.73 -4.96
CA ALA A 361 25.85 -8.88 -4.68
C ALA A 361 26.63 -10.06 -4.10
N ARG A 362 27.83 -10.38 -4.64
CA ARG A 362 28.69 -11.44 -4.10
C ARG A 362 29.15 -11.19 -2.67
N GLY A 363 29.39 -9.92 -2.31
CA GLY A 363 29.75 -9.49 -0.96
C GLY A 363 28.55 -9.22 -0.06
N GLY A 364 27.33 -9.30 -0.58
CA GLY A 364 26.10 -8.96 0.12
C GLY A 364 25.61 -10.02 1.13
N VAL A 365 24.45 -9.77 1.68
CA VAL A 365 23.73 -10.70 2.57
C VAL A 365 22.45 -11.11 1.83
N LEU A 366 22.27 -12.42 1.64
CA LEU A 366 21.04 -12.92 1.03
C LEU A 366 19.85 -12.52 1.91
N MET A 367 18.82 -11.95 1.29
CA MET A 367 17.58 -11.66 2.02
C MET A 367 16.98 -12.98 2.55
N PRO A 368 16.68 -13.08 3.84
CA PRO A 368 16.17 -14.31 4.43
C PRO A 368 14.91 -14.86 3.75
N THR A 369 14.94 -16.11 3.35
CA THR A 369 13.79 -16.86 2.84
C THR A 369 12.93 -17.37 4.00
N HIS A 370 12.34 -16.44 4.75
CA HIS A 370 11.45 -16.77 5.87
C HIS A 370 10.12 -16.02 5.72
N THR A 371 9.00 -16.66 6.03
CA THR A 371 7.65 -16.08 5.88
C THR A 371 7.49 -14.75 6.62
N ASN A 372 8.23 -14.57 7.71
CA ASN A 372 8.20 -13.33 8.52
C ASN A 372 9.04 -12.18 7.95
N MET A 373 9.90 -12.40 6.94
CA MET A 373 10.83 -11.38 6.46
C MET A 373 10.13 -10.10 6.02
N ARG A 374 9.06 -10.22 5.26
CA ARG A 374 8.29 -9.09 4.78
C ARG A 374 7.62 -8.29 5.91
N LEU A 375 7.29 -8.97 7.03
CA LEU A 375 6.70 -8.34 8.20
C LEU A 375 7.72 -7.56 9.04
N ALA A 376 9.01 -7.81 8.87
CA ALA A 376 10.05 -7.10 9.60
C ALA A 376 10.31 -5.68 9.06
N PHE A 377 10.09 -5.44 7.77
CA PHE A 377 10.44 -4.16 7.13
C PHE A 377 9.67 -2.95 7.67
N GLU A 378 8.35 -3.05 7.80
CA GLU A 378 7.55 -1.90 8.27
C GLU A 378 7.86 -1.53 9.72
N PRO A 379 7.86 -2.47 10.70
CA PRO A 379 8.27 -2.18 12.07
C PRO A 379 9.68 -1.60 12.18
N ALA A 380 10.64 -2.15 11.41
CA ALA A 380 12.01 -1.66 11.40
C ALA A 380 12.12 -0.24 10.79
N THR A 381 11.40 0.02 9.70
CA THR A 381 11.37 1.35 9.07
C THR A 381 10.76 2.40 10.00
N GLN A 382 9.68 2.06 10.70
CA GLN A 382 9.05 2.98 11.65
C GLN A 382 9.97 3.26 12.86
N ALA A 383 10.58 2.22 13.43
CA ALA A 383 11.54 2.37 14.51
C ALA A 383 12.73 3.23 14.09
N LEU A 384 13.28 2.98 12.91
CA LEU A 384 14.40 3.75 12.35
C LEU A 384 14.03 5.22 12.13
N ARG A 385 12.90 5.51 11.52
CA ARG A 385 12.43 6.90 11.30
C ARG A 385 12.33 7.66 12.61
N ARG A 386 11.74 7.05 13.63
CA ARG A 386 11.61 7.67 14.94
C ARG A 386 12.97 7.93 15.59
N ALA A 387 13.85 6.93 15.59
CA ALA A 387 15.18 7.05 16.17
C ALA A 387 16.06 8.09 15.44
N LEU A 388 15.97 8.20 14.12
CA LEU A 388 16.72 9.21 13.36
C LEU A 388 16.22 10.64 13.63
N ARG A 389 14.95 10.81 13.94
CA ARG A 389 14.37 12.14 14.30
C ARG A 389 14.69 12.56 15.73
N ASP A 390 14.66 11.60 16.65
CA ASP A 390 14.91 11.85 18.08
C ASP A 390 15.84 10.77 18.64
N PRO A 391 17.13 11.06 18.74
CA PRO A 391 18.13 10.13 19.29
C PRO A 391 17.82 9.63 20.71
N ALA A 392 17.15 10.44 21.54
CA ALA A 392 16.85 10.08 22.93
C ALA A 392 15.89 8.90 23.06
N VAL A 393 15.08 8.63 22.02
CA VAL A 393 14.07 7.56 22.04
C VAL A 393 14.49 6.31 21.26
N THR A 394 15.76 6.17 20.88
CA THR A 394 16.23 5.06 20.03
C THR A 394 15.85 3.70 20.59
N GLN A 395 16.11 3.41 21.86
CA GLN A 395 15.78 2.13 22.48
C GLN A 395 14.27 1.88 22.56
N VAL A 396 13.49 2.93 22.87
CA VAL A 396 12.03 2.85 22.91
C VAL A 396 11.47 2.56 21.51
N ALA A 397 12.04 3.19 20.49
CA ALA A 397 11.63 2.98 19.10
C ALA A 397 11.92 1.53 18.62
N LEU A 398 13.11 1.00 18.94
CA LEU A 398 13.48 -0.38 18.62
C LEU A 398 12.56 -1.39 19.32
N GLU A 399 12.27 -1.20 20.61
CA GLU A 399 11.37 -2.07 21.36
C GLU A 399 9.92 -2.00 20.84
N GLN A 400 9.46 -0.85 20.42
CA GLN A 400 8.15 -0.70 19.76
C GLN A 400 8.13 -1.41 18.42
N GLY A 401 9.21 -1.31 17.63
CA GLY A 401 9.36 -2.07 16.39
C GLY A 401 9.25 -3.58 16.64
N ARG A 402 9.94 -4.09 17.67
CA ARG A 402 9.85 -5.50 18.09
C ARG A 402 8.41 -5.90 18.45
N ARG A 403 7.73 -5.10 19.25
CA ARG A 403 6.33 -5.37 19.64
C ARG A 403 5.40 -5.44 18.43
N ARG A 404 5.52 -4.49 17.50
CA ARG A 404 4.72 -4.49 16.25
C ARG A 404 4.97 -5.74 15.40
N PHE A 405 6.23 -6.16 15.31
CA PHE A 405 6.56 -7.41 14.62
C PHE A 405 5.95 -8.63 15.31
N LEU A 406 6.04 -8.74 16.64
CA LEU A 406 5.41 -9.80 17.41
C LEU A 406 3.89 -9.81 17.26
N ASP A 407 3.27 -8.64 17.22
CA ASP A 407 1.84 -8.51 16.95
C ASP A 407 1.46 -9.02 15.55
N ALA A 408 2.27 -8.69 14.55
CA ALA A 408 2.04 -9.13 13.18
C ALA A 408 2.26 -10.64 12.98
N THR A 409 3.22 -11.22 13.72
CA THR A 409 3.60 -12.64 13.62
C THR A 409 2.90 -13.55 14.63
N ARG A 410 2.05 -12.99 15.48
CA ARG A 410 1.34 -13.72 16.55
C ARG A 410 0.59 -14.93 15.97
N ALA A 411 0.58 -16.01 16.74
CA ALA A 411 -0.21 -17.20 16.40
C ALA A 411 -1.69 -16.85 16.19
N LEU A 412 -2.29 -17.43 15.19
CA LEU A 412 -3.72 -17.25 14.91
C LEU A 412 -4.55 -17.89 16.04
N PRO A 413 -5.75 -17.37 16.33
CA PRO A 413 -6.66 -17.99 17.28
C PRO A 413 -6.96 -19.44 16.93
N ALA A 414 -7.15 -20.26 17.94
CA ALA A 414 -7.46 -21.67 17.73
C ALA A 414 -8.79 -21.86 16.96
N ARG A 415 -8.78 -22.82 16.03
CA ARG A 415 -9.96 -23.21 15.27
C ARG A 415 -11.08 -23.65 16.21
N ARG A 416 -12.30 -23.19 15.92
CA ARG A 416 -13.53 -23.54 16.64
C ARG A 416 -14.53 -24.21 15.70
N SER A 417 -15.47 -24.95 16.26
CA SER A 417 -16.57 -25.51 15.47
C SER A 417 -17.59 -24.41 15.11
N PRO A 418 -18.01 -24.26 13.84
CA PRO A 418 -19.07 -23.34 13.45
C PRO A 418 -20.48 -23.82 13.84
N LEU A 419 -20.61 -25.09 14.27
CA LEU A 419 -21.91 -25.75 14.51
C LEU A 419 -22.83 -24.97 15.47
N PRO A 420 -22.37 -24.44 16.63
CA PRO A 420 -23.26 -23.67 17.52
C PRO A 420 -23.85 -22.43 16.83
N LEU A 421 -23.05 -21.72 16.04
CA LEU A 421 -23.53 -20.55 15.30
C LEU A 421 -24.51 -20.95 14.20
N GLN A 422 -24.22 -22.02 13.47
CA GLN A 422 -25.12 -22.55 12.43
C GLN A 422 -26.47 -22.98 13.00
N ILE A 423 -26.48 -23.63 14.17
CA ILE A 423 -27.71 -24.01 14.89
C ILE A 423 -28.48 -22.75 15.31
N ALA A 424 -27.80 -21.75 15.89
CA ALA A 424 -28.44 -20.50 16.31
C ALA A 424 -29.05 -19.74 15.13
N LEU A 425 -28.32 -19.61 14.03
CA LEU A 425 -28.81 -18.99 12.79
C LEU A 425 -29.95 -19.78 12.16
N GLY A 426 -29.87 -21.11 12.15
CA GLY A 426 -30.95 -21.99 11.70
C GLY A 426 -32.21 -21.82 12.53
N ALA A 427 -32.10 -21.74 13.86
CA ALA A 427 -33.23 -21.49 14.77
C ALA A 427 -33.85 -20.11 14.53
N LEU A 428 -33.03 -19.07 14.35
CA LEU A 428 -33.49 -17.73 14.02
C LEU A 428 -34.22 -17.69 12.67
N ALA A 429 -33.64 -18.34 11.64
CA ALA A 429 -34.26 -18.45 10.32
C ALA A 429 -35.61 -19.20 10.39
N LEU A 430 -35.66 -20.30 11.15
CA LEU A 430 -36.89 -21.05 11.38
C LEU A 430 -37.98 -20.19 12.10
N MET A 431 -37.60 -19.47 13.17
CA MET A 431 -38.48 -18.55 13.84
C MET A 431 -38.99 -17.43 12.94
N ALA A 432 -38.09 -16.84 12.12
CA ALA A 432 -38.48 -15.81 11.16
C ALA A 432 -39.43 -16.37 10.09
N SER A 433 -39.17 -17.56 9.58
CA SER A 433 -40.02 -18.26 8.62
C SER A 433 -41.41 -18.58 9.21
N LEU A 434 -41.44 -19.09 10.45
CA LEU A 434 -42.69 -19.36 11.14
C LEU A 434 -43.52 -18.07 11.38
N ARG A 435 -42.86 -16.95 11.76
CA ARG A 435 -43.51 -15.63 11.86
C ARG A 435 -44.02 -15.14 10.53
N ALA A 436 -43.23 -15.27 9.46
CA ALA A 436 -43.62 -14.90 8.10
C ALA A 436 -44.83 -15.72 7.61
N VAL A 437 -44.84 -17.02 7.84
CA VAL A 437 -45.96 -17.92 7.49
C VAL A 437 -47.22 -17.56 8.31
N ARG A 438 -47.08 -17.31 9.62
CA ARG A 438 -48.21 -16.85 10.43
C ARG A 438 -48.80 -15.53 9.92
N ARG A 439 -47.93 -14.56 9.60
CA ARG A 439 -48.33 -13.27 9.05
C ARG A 439 -48.95 -13.38 7.65
N ALA A 440 -48.43 -14.28 6.82
CA ALA A 440 -48.98 -14.56 5.50
C ALA A 440 -50.34 -15.28 5.52
N ARG A 441 -50.73 -15.89 6.66
CA ARG A 441 -52.05 -16.48 6.87
C ARG A 441 -53.12 -15.43 7.24
N ASP A 442 -52.69 -14.25 7.69
CA ASP A 442 -53.61 -13.13 8.00
C ASP A 442 -54.23 -12.58 6.71
N PRO A 443 -55.59 -12.61 6.59
CA PRO A 443 -56.27 -12.07 5.41
C PRO A 443 -55.97 -10.59 5.17
N ALA A 444 -55.93 -9.78 6.25
CA ALA A 444 -55.65 -8.35 6.16
C ALA A 444 -54.25 -8.07 5.62
N PHE A 445 -53.26 -8.88 6.04
CA PHE A 445 -51.88 -8.79 5.48
C PHE A 445 -51.84 -9.17 4.02
N ARG A 446 -52.52 -10.26 3.59
CA ARG A 446 -52.56 -10.68 2.20
C ARG A 446 -53.20 -9.61 1.31
N ASP A 447 -54.26 -9.00 1.73
CA ASP A 447 -54.95 -7.93 1.00
C ASP A 447 -54.10 -6.67 0.92
N ALA A 448 -53.38 -6.33 1.99
CA ALA A 448 -52.39 -5.23 1.97
C ALA A 448 -51.27 -5.49 0.99
N VAL A 449 -50.69 -6.71 0.98
CA VAL A 449 -49.62 -7.11 0.03
C VAL A 449 -50.14 -7.07 -1.40
N ARG A 450 -51.34 -7.63 -1.69
CA ARG A 450 -51.94 -7.60 -3.03
C ARG A 450 -52.16 -6.18 -3.55
N ARG A 451 -52.67 -5.27 -2.70
CA ARG A 451 -52.80 -3.85 -3.05
C ARG A 451 -51.50 -3.14 -3.32
N SER A 452 -50.44 -3.52 -2.60
CA SER A 452 -49.09 -2.95 -2.74
C SER A 452 -48.23 -3.62 -3.84
N LEU A 453 -48.67 -4.77 -4.40
CA LEU A 453 -47.90 -5.52 -5.41
C LEU A 453 -47.47 -4.68 -6.62
N PRO A 454 -48.34 -3.80 -7.20
CA PRO A 454 -47.88 -2.94 -8.31
C PRO A 454 -46.78 -1.97 -7.90
N ALA A 455 -46.86 -1.41 -6.67
CA ALA A 455 -45.82 -0.53 -6.15
C ALA A 455 -44.48 -1.28 -5.91
N TYR A 456 -44.57 -2.51 -5.39
CA TYR A 456 -43.37 -3.34 -5.23
C TYR A 456 -42.70 -3.68 -6.58
N ALA A 457 -43.46 -3.89 -7.66
CA ALA A 457 -42.92 -4.11 -8.97
C ALA A 457 -41.98 -2.98 -9.46
N TYR A 458 -42.30 -1.72 -9.12
CA TYR A 458 -41.46 -0.56 -9.46
C TYR A 458 -40.18 -0.48 -8.64
N VAL A 459 -40.16 -0.94 -7.39
CA VAL A 459 -38.98 -0.84 -6.52
C VAL A 459 -38.16 -2.11 -6.45
N THR A 460 -38.68 -3.25 -6.95
CA THR A 460 -38.03 -4.57 -6.84
C THR A 460 -36.62 -4.58 -7.43
N HIS A 461 -36.43 -3.98 -8.61
CA HIS A 461 -35.11 -3.92 -9.23
C HIS A 461 -34.10 -3.12 -8.40
N ALA A 462 -34.50 -2.01 -7.79
CA ALA A 462 -33.65 -1.24 -6.89
C ALA A 462 -33.32 -2.03 -5.62
N VAL A 463 -34.31 -2.73 -5.05
CA VAL A 463 -34.11 -3.58 -3.87
C VAL A 463 -33.14 -4.73 -4.18
N ILE A 464 -33.26 -5.38 -5.35
CA ILE A 464 -32.34 -6.45 -5.77
C ILE A 464 -30.92 -5.90 -5.92
N ILE A 465 -30.75 -4.75 -6.58
CA ILE A 465 -29.46 -4.12 -6.77
C ILE A 465 -28.82 -3.78 -5.40
N VAL A 466 -29.57 -3.16 -4.50
CA VAL A 466 -29.10 -2.84 -3.15
C VAL A 466 -28.76 -4.11 -2.37
N ALA A 467 -29.59 -5.14 -2.45
CA ALA A 467 -29.33 -6.42 -1.79
C ALA A 467 -28.05 -7.09 -2.30
N LEU A 468 -27.79 -7.09 -3.61
CA LEU A 468 -26.62 -7.73 -4.22
C LEU A 468 -25.34 -6.88 -4.05
N LEU A 469 -25.43 -5.57 -4.21
CA LEU A 469 -24.24 -4.71 -4.25
C LEU A 469 -23.90 -4.10 -2.89
N VAL A 470 -24.81 -4.02 -1.95
CA VAL A 470 -24.61 -3.43 -0.63
C VAL A 470 -24.75 -4.47 0.47
N VAL A 471 -25.93 -5.13 0.57
CA VAL A 471 -26.21 -6.03 1.69
C VAL A 471 -25.36 -7.30 1.62
N LEU A 472 -25.25 -7.93 0.46
CA LEU A 472 -24.47 -9.16 0.30
C LEU A 472 -22.98 -8.96 0.65
N PRO A 473 -22.25 -7.95 0.16
CA PRO A 473 -20.87 -7.70 0.58
C PRO A 473 -20.74 -7.41 2.08
N LEU A 474 -21.69 -6.69 2.71
CA LEU A 474 -21.70 -6.46 4.16
C LEU A 474 -21.85 -7.76 4.94
N VAL A 475 -22.76 -8.64 4.51
CA VAL A 475 -22.96 -9.95 5.14
C VAL A 475 -21.72 -10.82 4.96
N LEU A 476 -21.13 -10.85 3.75
CA LEU A 476 -19.88 -11.58 3.48
C LEU A 476 -18.73 -11.03 4.34
N GLY A 477 -18.59 -9.72 4.46
CA GLY A 477 -17.61 -9.09 5.36
C GLY A 477 -17.83 -9.47 6.82
N ALA A 478 -19.09 -9.40 7.29
CA ALA A 478 -19.43 -9.78 8.65
C ALA A 478 -19.20 -11.28 8.92
N THR A 479 -19.46 -12.15 7.96
CA THR A 479 -19.13 -13.57 8.11
C THR A 479 -17.62 -13.81 8.09
N THR A 480 -16.87 -13.12 7.22
CA THR A 480 -15.40 -13.19 7.16
C THR A 480 -14.76 -12.81 8.49
N SER A 481 -15.36 -11.88 9.25
CA SER A 481 -14.85 -11.47 10.57
C SER A 481 -14.81 -12.58 11.63
N LEU A 482 -15.57 -13.66 11.42
CA LEU A 482 -15.62 -14.85 12.30
C LEU A 482 -14.54 -15.87 11.95
N TYR A 483 -13.74 -15.61 10.94
CA TYR A 483 -12.64 -16.44 10.50
C TYR A 483 -11.31 -15.75 10.77
N ALA A 484 -10.27 -16.53 11.04
CA ALA A 484 -8.91 -16.05 11.09
C ALA A 484 -8.05 -16.87 10.13
N GLY A 485 -7.06 -16.22 9.56
CA GLY A 485 -6.16 -16.89 8.64
C GLY A 485 -5.16 -15.93 8.06
N ARG A 486 -4.14 -16.49 7.48
CA ARG A 486 -3.12 -15.79 6.70
C ARG A 486 -3.12 -16.39 5.32
N ASP A 487 -2.80 -15.58 4.34
CA ASP A 487 -2.50 -16.08 3.01
C ASP A 487 -3.64 -16.92 2.36
N GLY A 488 -4.90 -16.61 2.70
CA GLY A 488 -6.06 -17.23 2.05
C GLY A 488 -6.60 -18.53 2.72
N ALA A 489 -5.86 -19.12 3.65
CA ALA A 489 -6.40 -20.20 4.49
C ALA A 489 -7.20 -19.58 5.64
N LEU A 490 -8.50 -19.85 5.72
CA LEU A 490 -9.42 -19.28 6.70
C LEU A 490 -10.00 -20.37 7.58
N ASP A 491 -9.71 -20.33 8.88
CA ASP A 491 -10.30 -21.18 9.90
C ASP A 491 -11.38 -20.42 10.68
N PHE A 492 -12.47 -21.10 11.01
CA PHE A 492 -13.52 -20.50 11.83
C PHE A 492 -13.04 -20.37 13.28
N VAL A 493 -13.05 -19.14 13.80
CA VAL A 493 -12.60 -18.80 15.17
C VAL A 493 -13.68 -18.16 16.03
N GLY A 494 -14.88 -17.93 15.46
CA GLY A 494 -15.98 -17.26 16.12
C GLY A 494 -15.64 -15.82 16.48
N LEU A 495 -15.86 -15.42 17.71
CA LEU A 495 -15.64 -14.04 18.17
C LEU A 495 -14.19 -13.75 18.63
N ALA A 496 -13.23 -14.63 18.36
CA ALA A 496 -11.87 -14.45 18.85
C ALA A 496 -11.21 -13.16 18.32
N ASN A 497 -11.42 -12.81 17.04
CA ASN A 497 -10.92 -11.55 16.47
C ASN A 497 -11.43 -10.33 17.24
N TYR A 498 -12.71 -10.31 17.62
CA TYR A 498 -13.29 -9.23 18.41
C TYR A 498 -12.71 -9.16 19.82
N ALA A 499 -12.57 -10.34 20.47
CA ALA A 499 -11.95 -10.39 21.78
C ALA A 499 -10.53 -9.84 21.75
N ASP A 500 -9.73 -10.24 20.77
CA ASP A 500 -8.35 -9.75 20.57
C ASP A 500 -8.29 -8.22 20.36
N ILE A 501 -9.19 -7.67 19.55
CA ILE A 501 -9.27 -6.22 19.30
C ILE A 501 -9.67 -5.48 20.56
N LEU A 502 -10.76 -5.91 21.22
CA LEU A 502 -11.34 -5.19 22.34
C LEU A 502 -10.57 -5.34 23.65
N THR A 503 -9.79 -6.42 23.81
CA THR A 503 -8.89 -6.60 24.98
C THR A 503 -7.49 -6.07 24.72
N ALA A 504 -7.26 -5.35 23.61
CA ALA A 504 -5.93 -4.93 23.16
C ALA A 504 -4.92 -6.07 23.21
N ARG A 505 -5.35 -7.30 22.90
CA ARG A 505 -4.53 -8.53 22.91
C ARG A 505 -3.88 -8.84 24.27
N GLY A 506 -4.53 -8.44 25.35
CA GLY A 506 -4.02 -8.61 26.71
C GLY A 506 -2.99 -7.55 27.13
N GLY A 507 -2.77 -6.52 26.30
CA GLY A 507 -1.91 -5.38 26.63
C GLY A 507 -2.69 -4.21 27.24
N SER A 508 -2.02 -3.08 27.41
CA SER A 508 -2.68 -1.83 27.85
C SER A 508 -3.67 -1.35 26.79
N LEU A 509 -4.88 -1.05 27.16
CA LEU A 509 -5.94 -0.53 26.27
C LEU A 509 -5.56 0.80 25.62
N LEU A 510 -4.79 1.62 26.30
CA LEU A 510 -4.32 2.94 25.83
C LEU A 510 -2.91 2.90 25.22
N ALA A 511 -2.37 1.71 24.93
CA ALA A 511 -1.11 1.62 24.21
C ALA A 511 -1.27 2.13 22.76
N SER A 512 -0.20 2.68 22.19
CA SER A 512 -0.20 3.14 20.79
C SER A 512 -0.58 2.02 19.84
N GLY A 513 -1.48 2.30 18.89
CA GLY A 513 -1.94 1.35 17.88
C GLY A 513 -3.02 0.36 18.36
N THR A 514 -3.56 0.51 19.58
CA THR A 514 -4.74 -0.25 20.01
C THR A 514 -6.02 0.33 19.39
N PHE A 515 -7.07 -0.49 19.36
CA PHE A 515 -8.39 -0.05 18.86
C PHE A 515 -8.86 1.26 19.53
N TYR A 516 -8.66 1.39 20.84
CA TYR A 516 -9.15 2.55 21.61
C TYR A 516 -8.37 3.83 21.29
N THR A 517 -7.04 3.75 21.16
CA THR A 517 -6.23 4.93 20.79
C THR A 517 -6.52 5.35 19.36
N VAL A 518 -6.66 4.41 18.43
CA VAL A 518 -7.02 4.70 17.03
C VAL A 518 -8.46 5.24 16.94
N LEU A 519 -9.41 4.72 17.74
CA LEU A 519 -10.77 5.26 17.83
C LEU A 519 -10.75 6.70 18.36
N LEU A 520 -9.98 6.99 19.41
CA LEU A 520 -9.86 8.35 19.95
C LEU A 520 -9.33 9.33 18.89
N VAL A 521 -8.28 8.94 18.15
CA VAL A 521 -7.75 9.75 17.05
C VAL A 521 -8.80 9.93 15.95
N THR A 522 -9.56 8.88 15.60
CA THR A 522 -10.64 8.95 14.62
C THR A 522 -11.74 9.92 15.03
N ILE A 523 -12.13 9.92 16.31
CA ILE A 523 -13.11 10.86 16.85
C ILE A 523 -12.56 12.29 16.81
N LEU A 524 -11.33 12.50 17.29
CA LEU A 524 -10.68 13.82 17.26
C LEU A 524 -10.56 14.34 15.82
N TRP A 525 -10.15 13.49 14.88
CA TRP A 525 -10.10 13.78 13.46
C TRP A 525 -11.46 14.21 12.91
N THR A 526 -12.51 13.44 13.20
CA THR A 526 -13.84 13.72 12.71
C THR A 526 -14.39 15.04 13.26
N LEU A 527 -14.23 15.28 14.56
CA LEU A 527 -14.69 16.50 15.20
C LEU A 527 -13.94 17.74 14.71
N ALA A 528 -12.60 17.67 14.63
CA ALA A 528 -11.80 18.81 14.16
C ALA A 528 -12.19 19.23 12.75
N ASN A 529 -12.28 18.28 11.84
CA ASN A 529 -12.68 18.57 10.46
C ASN A 529 -14.14 19.05 10.37
N LEU A 530 -15.05 18.45 11.10
CA LEU A 530 -16.46 18.83 11.07
C LEU A 530 -16.65 20.28 11.52
N VAL A 531 -16.00 20.68 12.62
CA VAL A 531 -16.01 22.06 13.10
C VAL A 531 -15.48 23.02 12.03
N LEU A 532 -14.35 22.69 11.40
CA LEU A 532 -13.75 23.55 10.37
C LEU A 532 -14.58 23.59 9.08
N HIS A 533 -15.11 22.46 8.61
CA HIS A 533 -15.96 22.41 7.42
C HIS A 533 -17.22 23.25 7.60
N VAL A 534 -17.91 23.11 8.75
CA VAL A 534 -19.13 23.87 9.03
C VAL A 534 -18.80 25.34 9.21
N SER A 535 -17.82 25.69 10.04
CA SER A 535 -17.48 27.09 10.33
C SER A 535 -17.06 27.83 9.08
N ILE A 536 -16.10 27.28 8.29
CA ILE A 536 -15.62 27.90 7.05
C ILE A 536 -16.76 27.94 6.02
N GLY A 537 -17.52 26.83 5.87
CA GLY A 537 -18.64 26.75 4.94
C GLY A 537 -19.72 27.78 5.23
N VAL A 538 -20.13 27.94 6.49
CA VAL A 538 -21.13 28.93 6.91
C VAL A 538 -20.61 30.36 6.70
N VAL A 539 -19.38 30.67 7.12
CA VAL A 539 -18.79 31.99 6.95
C VAL A 539 -18.72 32.37 5.46
N LEU A 540 -18.20 31.49 4.62
CA LEU A 540 -18.14 31.73 3.18
C LEU A 540 -19.53 31.87 2.55
N ALA A 541 -20.50 31.07 2.96
CA ALA A 541 -21.88 31.16 2.48
C ALA A 541 -22.51 32.51 2.84
N LEU A 542 -22.32 32.99 4.07
CA LEU A 542 -22.80 34.30 4.52
C LEU A 542 -22.17 35.44 3.70
N VAL A 543 -20.86 35.38 3.45
CA VAL A 543 -20.14 36.38 2.63
C VAL A 543 -20.65 36.36 1.18
N LEU A 544 -20.75 35.17 0.56
CA LEU A 544 -21.17 34.99 -0.82
C LEU A 544 -22.67 35.23 -1.07
N SER A 545 -23.46 35.30 -0.01
CA SER A 545 -24.90 35.63 -0.10
C SER A 545 -25.17 37.11 -0.04
N ARG A 546 -24.16 37.97 0.26
CA ARG A 546 -24.30 39.41 0.28
C ARG A 546 -24.53 39.97 -1.13
N PRO A 547 -25.57 40.81 -1.36
CA PRO A 547 -25.90 41.34 -2.68
C PRO A 547 -24.82 42.31 -3.24
N LEU A 548 -24.06 42.97 -2.38
CA LEU A 548 -23.00 43.92 -2.73
C LEU A 548 -21.71 43.27 -3.24
N LEU A 549 -21.54 41.97 -3.11
CA LEU A 549 -20.33 41.27 -3.57
C LEU A 549 -20.34 41.14 -5.09
N LYS A 550 -19.46 41.93 -5.76
CA LYS A 550 -19.21 41.79 -7.19
C LYS A 550 -18.53 40.44 -7.48
N LEU A 551 -18.80 39.86 -8.66
CA LEU A 551 -18.21 38.58 -9.10
C LEU A 551 -18.51 37.38 -8.20
N ARG A 552 -19.55 37.40 -7.37
CA ARG A 552 -19.96 36.30 -6.47
C ARG A 552 -20.08 34.94 -7.18
N GLY A 553 -20.52 34.95 -8.46
CA GLY A 553 -20.58 33.73 -9.27
C GLY A 553 -19.21 33.10 -9.50
N LEU A 554 -18.22 33.91 -9.84
CA LEU A 554 -16.83 33.47 -10.04
C LEU A 554 -16.23 32.90 -8.74
N TYR A 555 -16.41 33.59 -7.61
CA TYR A 555 -15.92 33.09 -6.31
C TYR A 555 -16.57 31.75 -5.93
N ARG A 556 -17.88 31.59 -6.19
CA ARG A 556 -18.55 30.29 -5.94
C ARG A 556 -17.93 29.17 -6.76
N VAL A 557 -17.67 29.39 -8.04
CA VAL A 557 -17.03 28.40 -8.92
C VAL A 557 -15.62 28.07 -8.42
N LEU A 558 -14.80 29.05 -8.11
CA LEU A 558 -13.43 28.85 -7.63
C LEU A 558 -13.40 28.07 -6.29
N LEU A 559 -14.31 28.39 -5.37
CA LEU A 559 -14.37 27.74 -4.06
C LEU A 559 -14.96 26.31 -4.10
N ILE A 560 -15.60 25.90 -5.21
CA ILE A 560 -16.08 24.53 -5.40
C ILE A 560 -14.98 23.63 -5.99
N ILE A 561 -13.95 24.19 -6.65
CA ILE A 561 -12.86 23.44 -7.29
C ILE A 561 -12.25 22.38 -6.34
N PRO A 562 -11.94 22.68 -5.06
CA PRO A 562 -11.37 21.67 -4.17
C PRO A 562 -12.18 20.40 -4.06
N TRP A 563 -13.50 20.51 -4.07
CA TRP A 563 -14.42 19.37 -3.98
C TRP A 563 -14.56 18.60 -5.31
N ALA A 564 -14.34 19.29 -6.44
CA ALA A 564 -14.42 18.69 -7.77
C ALA A 564 -13.15 17.87 -8.13
N VAL A 565 -12.01 18.14 -7.50
CA VAL A 565 -10.75 17.41 -7.73
C VAL A 565 -10.77 16.09 -6.95
N PRO A 566 -10.36 14.96 -7.55
CA PRO A 566 -10.27 13.70 -6.85
C PRO A 566 -9.40 13.80 -5.58
N SER A 567 -9.92 13.30 -4.45
CA SER A 567 -9.29 13.44 -3.13
C SER A 567 -7.85 12.89 -3.06
N TYR A 568 -7.53 11.82 -3.81
CA TYR A 568 -6.18 11.25 -3.84
C TYR A 568 -5.18 12.17 -4.56
N VAL A 569 -5.58 12.89 -5.61
CA VAL A 569 -4.73 13.88 -6.30
C VAL A 569 -4.42 15.04 -5.36
N THR A 570 -5.45 15.56 -4.70
CA THR A 570 -5.31 16.64 -3.71
C THR A 570 -4.40 16.20 -2.56
N ALA A 571 -4.59 14.99 -2.01
CA ALA A 571 -3.77 14.47 -0.93
C ALA A 571 -2.29 14.38 -1.29
N LEU A 572 -1.96 13.89 -2.50
CA LEU A 572 -0.58 13.82 -2.98
C LEU A 572 0.04 15.21 -3.23
N ALA A 573 -0.74 16.15 -3.77
CA ALA A 573 -0.29 17.52 -3.95
C ALA A 573 0.03 18.18 -2.59
N TRP A 574 -0.86 18.05 -1.60
CA TRP A 574 -0.65 18.58 -0.26
C TRP A 574 0.53 17.92 0.45
N LYS A 575 0.75 16.60 0.30
CA LYS A 575 1.95 15.93 0.79
C LYS A 575 3.22 16.58 0.25
N GLY A 576 3.26 16.88 -1.06
CA GLY A 576 4.38 17.59 -1.69
C GLY A 576 4.55 19.00 -1.12
N MET A 577 3.45 19.73 -0.84
CA MET A 577 3.49 21.07 -0.24
C MET A 577 4.01 21.05 1.20
N PHE A 578 3.79 19.97 1.97
CA PHE A 578 4.30 19.78 3.33
C PHE A 578 5.73 19.21 3.37
N HIS A 579 6.36 18.93 2.22
CA HIS A 579 7.73 18.42 2.21
C HIS A 579 8.70 19.42 2.86
N ARG A 580 9.58 18.95 3.76
CA ARG A 580 10.41 19.83 4.59
C ARG A 580 11.31 20.74 3.76
N GLN A 581 11.98 20.19 2.74
CA GLN A 581 13.00 20.91 1.98
C GLN A 581 12.48 21.58 0.71
N THR A 582 11.53 20.97 0.03
CA THR A 582 11.04 21.41 -1.29
C THR A 582 9.58 21.87 -1.27
N GLY A 583 8.90 21.74 -0.11
CA GLY A 583 7.48 22.07 0.00
C GLY A 583 7.21 23.55 0.06
N ALA A 584 6.19 23.99 -0.71
CA ALA A 584 5.81 25.41 -0.80
C ALA A 584 5.44 26.03 0.56
N ILE A 585 4.85 25.25 1.47
CA ILE A 585 4.48 25.73 2.80
C ILE A 585 5.72 26.11 3.61
N ASN A 586 6.74 25.26 3.62
CA ASN A 586 7.99 25.57 4.30
C ASN A 586 8.77 26.70 3.59
N ALA A 587 8.70 26.82 2.26
CA ALA A 587 9.27 27.96 1.54
C ALA A 587 8.64 29.29 2.00
N ILE A 588 7.32 29.33 2.17
CA ILE A 588 6.60 30.50 2.70
C ILE A 588 7.02 30.77 4.17
N LEU A 589 7.05 29.74 5.03
CA LEU A 589 7.46 29.88 6.42
C LEU A 589 8.89 30.43 6.54
N THR A 590 9.81 29.94 5.71
CA THR A 590 11.20 30.41 5.67
C THR A 590 11.29 31.88 5.22
N SER A 591 10.46 32.29 4.24
CA SER A 591 10.40 33.71 3.81
C SER A 591 9.89 34.65 4.92
N LEU A 592 9.13 34.10 5.89
CA LEU A 592 8.64 34.80 7.08
C LEU A 592 9.61 34.68 8.30
N GLY A 593 10.80 34.10 8.09
CA GLY A 593 11.80 33.93 9.17
C GLY A 593 11.55 32.73 10.10
N VAL A 594 10.61 31.84 9.76
CA VAL A 594 10.33 30.63 10.54
C VAL A 594 11.15 29.48 10.00
N GLU A 595 11.78 28.70 10.87
CA GLU A 595 12.51 27.49 10.47
C GLU A 595 11.59 26.46 9.80
N PRO A 596 12.09 25.73 8.78
CA PRO A 596 11.33 24.68 8.10
C PRO A 596 10.82 23.60 9.07
N ILE A 597 9.53 23.37 9.06
CA ILE A 597 8.87 22.40 9.94
C ILE A 597 8.96 21.00 9.33
N SER A 598 9.36 20.02 10.14
CA SER A 598 9.21 18.59 9.84
C SER A 598 7.78 18.15 10.15
N TRP A 599 6.86 18.36 9.21
CA TRP A 599 5.42 18.21 9.42
C TRP A 599 5.01 16.84 9.96
N PHE A 600 5.65 15.76 9.50
CA PHE A 600 5.30 14.39 9.87
C PHE A 600 6.13 13.83 11.06
N ALA A 601 6.93 14.69 11.70
CA ALA A 601 7.78 14.27 12.83
C ALA A 601 7.03 14.20 14.17
N ARG A 602 6.00 15.02 14.34
CA ARG A 602 5.22 15.10 15.60
C ARG A 602 3.74 14.90 15.30
N PHE A 603 3.02 14.29 16.25
CA PHE A 603 1.57 14.08 16.12
C PHE A 603 0.83 15.38 15.79
N SER A 604 1.11 16.47 16.51
CA SER A 604 0.43 17.75 16.34
C SER A 604 0.57 18.29 14.91
N THR A 605 1.78 18.33 14.38
CA THR A 605 2.05 18.86 13.03
C THR A 605 1.51 17.95 11.94
N ALA A 606 1.66 16.61 12.08
CA ALA A 606 1.10 15.64 11.14
C ALA A 606 -0.43 15.64 11.14
N PHE A 607 -1.03 15.71 12.31
CA PHE A 607 -2.47 15.83 12.46
C PHE A 607 -3.00 17.14 11.84
N THR A 608 -2.31 18.27 12.08
CA THR A 608 -2.64 19.56 11.46
C THR A 608 -2.53 19.51 9.94
N ALA A 609 -1.50 18.89 9.39
CA ALA A 609 -1.34 18.72 7.95
C ALA A 609 -2.50 17.93 7.32
N ASN A 610 -2.88 16.82 7.98
CA ASN A 610 -4.03 16.02 7.56
C ASN A 610 -5.33 16.84 7.65
N VAL A 611 -5.58 17.52 8.77
CA VAL A 611 -6.78 18.35 8.98
C VAL A 611 -6.85 19.48 7.97
N ALA A 612 -5.74 20.19 7.69
CA ALA A 612 -5.70 21.25 6.69
C ALA A 612 -6.07 20.74 5.30
N THR A 613 -5.51 19.58 4.91
CA THR A 613 -5.82 18.94 3.62
C THR A 613 -7.29 18.57 3.51
N ASN A 614 -7.84 17.94 4.55
CA ASN A 614 -9.24 17.50 4.51
C ASN A 614 -10.22 18.68 4.64
N THR A 615 -9.82 19.71 5.39
CA THR A 615 -10.63 20.96 5.47
C THR A 615 -10.76 21.59 4.10
N TRP A 616 -9.65 21.66 3.32
CA TRP A 616 -9.64 22.13 1.93
C TRP A 616 -10.61 21.34 1.05
N LEU A 617 -10.69 20.03 1.22
CA LEU A 617 -11.60 19.15 0.46
C LEU A 617 -13.07 19.28 0.89
N GLY A 618 -13.35 19.52 2.16
CA GLY A 618 -14.69 19.34 2.74
C GLY A 618 -15.51 20.63 2.91
N PHE A 619 -14.88 21.80 3.11
CA PHE A 619 -15.63 23.05 3.33
C PHE A 619 -16.57 23.43 2.18
N PRO A 620 -16.28 23.14 0.87
CA PRO A 620 -17.15 23.57 -0.20
C PRO A 620 -18.52 22.93 -0.16
N PHE A 621 -18.60 21.65 0.27
CA PHE A 621 -19.87 20.97 0.44
C PHE A 621 -20.76 21.71 1.48
N MET A 622 -20.20 22.05 2.64
CA MET A 622 -20.93 22.77 3.67
C MET A 622 -21.32 24.18 3.23
N MET A 623 -20.45 24.84 2.46
CA MET A 623 -20.73 26.16 1.86
C MET A 623 -21.93 26.09 0.91
N VAL A 624 -21.97 25.12 0.00
CA VAL A 624 -23.08 24.99 -0.98
C VAL A 624 -24.40 24.70 -0.28
N VAL A 625 -24.41 23.75 0.68
CA VAL A 625 -25.60 23.44 1.46
C VAL A 625 -26.09 24.66 2.24
N THR A 626 -25.15 25.41 2.83
CA THR A 626 -25.52 26.63 3.60
C THR A 626 -26.05 27.74 2.68
N ILE A 627 -25.49 27.93 1.48
CA ILE A 627 -26.02 28.90 0.50
C ILE A 627 -27.48 28.57 0.13
N GLY A 628 -27.75 27.27 -0.11
CA GLY A 628 -29.11 26.80 -0.40
C GLY A 628 -30.08 27.05 0.77
N ALA A 629 -29.63 26.75 2.00
CA ALA A 629 -30.41 26.97 3.20
C ALA A 629 -30.68 28.47 3.48
N LEU A 630 -29.69 29.35 3.29
CA LEU A 630 -29.83 30.79 3.41
C LEU A 630 -30.83 31.38 2.41
N ALA A 631 -30.85 30.86 1.18
CA ALA A 631 -31.77 31.30 0.15
C ALA A 631 -33.25 30.97 0.48
N ALA A 632 -33.49 29.99 1.37
CA ALA A 632 -34.83 29.60 1.78
C ALA A 632 -35.38 30.43 2.96
N ILE A 633 -34.55 31.25 3.61
CA ILE A 633 -35.00 32.11 4.73
C ILE A 633 -35.71 33.35 4.16
N PRO A 634 -36.98 33.63 4.57
CA PRO A 634 -37.68 34.81 4.12
C PRO A 634 -36.97 36.10 4.53
N ARG A 635 -36.91 37.07 3.64
CA ARG A 635 -36.24 38.37 3.89
C ARG A 635 -36.98 39.21 4.93
N ASP A 636 -38.28 39.08 4.97
CA ASP A 636 -39.17 39.83 5.91
C ASP A 636 -38.74 39.65 7.37
N LEU A 637 -38.15 38.49 7.70
CA LEU A 637 -37.64 38.22 9.06
C LEU A 637 -36.44 39.12 9.41
N TYR A 638 -35.61 39.41 8.45
CA TYR A 638 -34.42 40.28 8.63
C TYR A 638 -34.86 41.75 8.65
N GLU A 639 -35.79 42.13 7.76
CA GLU A 639 -36.34 43.50 7.68
C GLU A 639 -37.10 43.86 8.99
N ALA A 640 -37.90 42.91 9.52
CA ALA A 640 -38.57 43.13 10.81
C ALA A 640 -37.56 43.31 11.96
N ALA A 641 -36.50 42.45 11.97
CA ALA A 641 -35.47 42.56 13.00
C ALA A 641 -34.66 43.83 12.91
N GLU A 642 -34.45 44.39 11.69
CA GLU A 642 -33.80 45.69 11.49
C GLU A 642 -34.69 46.83 12.04
N VAL A 643 -35.98 46.79 11.82
CA VAL A 643 -36.93 47.76 12.40
C VAL A 643 -36.89 47.67 13.94
N ASP A 644 -36.77 46.51 14.51
CA ASP A 644 -36.62 46.29 15.97
C ASP A 644 -35.20 46.67 16.50
N GLY A 645 -34.28 47.16 15.63
CA GLY A 645 -32.95 47.58 16.02
C GLY A 645 -31.95 46.45 16.26
N ALA A 646 -32.22 45.25 15.76
CA ALA A 646 -31.33 44.10 15.95
C ALA A 646 -30.00 44.28 15.16
N THR A 647 -28.89 44.08 15.84
CA THR A 647 -27.56 44.07 15.21
C THR A 647 -27.38 42.85 14.28
N PRO A 648 -26.46 42.90 13.31
CA PRO A 648 -26.17 41.74 12.43
C PRO A 648 -25.80 40.45 13.18
N TRP A 649 -25.15 40.58 14.36
CA TRP A 649 -24.82 39.43 15.19
C TRP A 649 -26.06 38.84 15.90
N GLN A 650 -27.01 39.70 16.32
CA GLN A 650 -28.29 39.28 16.88
C GLN A 650 -29.15 38.58 15.82
N GLN A 651 -29.21 39.14 14.59
CA GLN A 651 -29.89 38.52 13.46
C GLN A 651 -29.25 37.12 13.15
N PHE A 652 -27.93 37.02 13.12
CA PHE A 652 -27.25 35.75 12.91
C PHE A 652 -27.62 34.73 14.00
N ARG A 653 -27.53 35.13 15.28
CA ARG A 653 -27.72 34.21 16.40
C ARG A 653 -29.18 33.78 16.60
N HIS A 654 -30.12 34.67 16.36
CA HIS A 654 -31.54 34.44 16.71
C HIS A 654 -32.44 34.12 15.51
N ILE A 655 -32.01 34.46 14.27
CA ILE A 655 -32.76 34.17 13.06
C ILE A 655 -31.98 33.16 12.20
N THR A 656 -30.78 33.54 11.72
CA THR A 656 -30.06 32.75 10.75
C THR A 656 -29.67 31.38 11.28
N LEU A 657 -28.96 31.32 12.39
CA LEU A 657 -28.44 30.04 12.95
C LEU A 657 -29.56 29.05 13.36
N PRO A 658 -30.66 29.48 14.03
CA PRO A 658 -31.76 28.59 14.31
C PRO A 658 -32.47 28.04 13.07
N LEU A 659 -32.66 28.86 12.03
CA LEU A 659 -33.31 28.44 10.79
C LEU A 659 -32.39 27.58 9.87
N LEU A 660 -31.08 27.73 9.99
CA LEU A 660 -30.13 26.88 9.29
C LEU A 660 -30.04 25.47 9.91
N ARG A 661 -30.24 25.32 11.20
CA ARG A 661 -30.08 24.04 11.91
C ARG A 661 -30.81 22.86 11.26
N PRO A 662 -32.09 22.92 10.89
CA PRO A 662 -32.79 21.78 10.30
C PRO A 662 -32.19 21.29 9.00
N THR A 663 -31.66 22.21 8.17
CA THR A 663 -31.05 21.89 6.89
C THR A 663 -29.57 21.45 7.05
N LEU A 664 -28.82 22.05 7.98
CA LEU A 664 -27.43 21.71 8.21
C LEU A 664 -27.23 20.39 8.94
N LEU A 665 -28.12 20.01 9.88
CA LEU A 665 -27.96 18.80 10.68
C LEU A 665 -27.82 17.51 9.85
N PRO A 666 -28.64 17.25 8.82
CA PRO A 666 -28.46 16.09 7.94
C PRO A 666 -27.11 16.15 7.18
N ALA A 667 -26.74 17.32 6.69
CA ALA A 667 -25.47 17.53 5.98
C ALA A 667 -24.25 17.31 6.91
N VAL A 668 -24.32 17.81 8.14
CA VAL A 668 -23.31 17.60 9.19
C VAL A 668 -23.19 16.11 9.53
N SER A 669 -24.32 15.41 9.68
CA SER A 669 -24.32 13.96 9.95
C SER A 669 -23.65 13.17 8.81
N MET A 670 -23.98 13.50 7.56
CA MET A 670 -23.37 12.87 6.38
C MET A 670 -21.89 13.21 6.30
N GLY A 671 -21.52 14.47 6.51
CA GLY A 671 -20.12 14.93 6.56
C GLY A 671 -19.30 14.22 7.65
N ALA A 672 -19.91 13.98 8.82
CA ALA A 672 -19.27 13.22 9.89
C ALA A 672 -18.97 11.77 9.48
N VAL A 673 -19.92 11.07 8.86
CA VAL A 673 -19.74 9.70 8.37
C VAL A 673 -18.65 9.65 7.28
N TRP A 674 -18.65 10.59 6.35
CA TRP A 674 -17.63 10.66 5.31
C TRP A 674 -16.24 10.94 5.87
N THR A 675 -16.11 11.91 6.78
CA THR A 675 -14.85 12.26 7.42
C THR A 675 -14.32 11.12 8.29
N PHE A 676 -15.17 10.44 9.02
CA PHE A 676 -14.82 9.28 9.84
C PHE A 676 -14.17 8.16 9.00
N ASN A 677 -14.62 7.97 7.77
CA ASN A 677 -14.13 6.96 6.83
C ASN A 677 -13.14 7.52 5.78
N GLN A 678 -12.60 8.72 5.98
CA GLN A 678 -11.72 9.37 5.00
C GLN A 678 -10.33 8.73 4.96
N PHE A 679 -10.22 7.66 4.21
CA PHE A 679 -8.99 6.87 4.04
C PHE A 679 -7.88 7.65 3.33
N ASN A 680 -8.19 8.25 2.16
CA ASN A 680 -7.18 8.78 1.23
C ASN A 680 -6.29 9.84 1.86
N VAL A 681 -6.85 10.75 2.66
CA VAL A 681 -6.08 11.86 3.23
C VAL A 681 -5.05 11.33 4.24
N ILE A 682 -5.47 10.53 5.21
CA ILE A 682 -4.56 9.99 6.23
C ILE A 682 -3.50 9.09 5.57
N PHE A 683 -3.91 8.19 4.68
CA PHE A 683 -3.00 7.22 4.06
C PHE A 683 -1.98 7.88 3.13
N LEU A 684 -2.39 8.86 2.33
CA LEU A 684 -1.53 9.47 1.32
C LEU A 684 -0.74 10.69 1.83
N VAL A 685 -1.26 11.48 2.77
CA VAL A 685 -0.56 12.67 3.30
C VAL A 685 0.44 12.27 4.36
N SER A 686 -0.02 11.76 5.50
CA SER A 686 0.87 11.40 6.62
C SER A 686 1.32 9.94 6.59
N GLY A 687 0.55 9.03 5.96
CA GLY A 687 0.81 7.60 6.04
C GLY A 687 0.68 7.02 7.46
N GLY A 688 -0.07 7.74 8.35
CA GLY A 688 -0.19 7.39 9.77
C GLY A 688 0.95 7.91 10.64
N GLU A 689 1.92 8.66 10.09
CA GLU A 689 3.05 9.20 10.86
C GLU A 689 2.61 10.25 11.90
N PRO A 690 3.39 10.40 13.00
CA PRO A 690 4.48 9.53 13.42
C PRO A 690 3.96 8.24 14.07
N ASP A 691 4.65 7.15 13.87
CA ASP A 691 4.47 5.86 14.58
C ASP A 691 3.05 5.26 14.55
N GLY A 692 2.29 5.50 13.51
CA GLY A 692 0.88 5.14 13.47
C GLY A 692 -0.02 6.05 14.33
N GLY A 693 0.54 7.14 14.88
CA GLY A 693 -0.18 8.03 15.79
C GLY A 693 -1.34 8.78 15.13
N THR A 694 -1.26 9.06 13.82
CA THR A 694 -2.35 9.70 13.07
C THR A 694 -3.24 8.70 12.31
N GLU A 695 -3.08 7.39 12.54
CA GLU A 695 -3.97 6.37 11.96
C GLU A 695 -5.40 6.54 12.47
N ILE A 696 -6.35 6.32 11.58
CA ILE A 696 -7.77 6.21 11.89
C ILE A 696 -8.25 4.77 11.68
N LEU A 697 -9.41 4.41 12.21
CA LEU A 697 -9.87 3.03 12.20
C LEU A 697 -9.89 2.39 10.81
N VAL A 698 -10.25 3.15 9.77
CA VAL A 698 -10.30 2.62 8.39
C VAL A 698 -8.89 2.35 7.83
N THR A 699 -7.90 3.20 8.16
CA THR A 699 -6.51 2.98 7.72
C THR A 699 -5.87 1.81 8.48
N GLU A 700 -6.16 1.65 9.76
CA GLU A 700 -5.72 0.50 10.55
C GLU A 700 -6.32 -0.82 10.03
N ALA A 701 -7.62 -0.84 9.71
CA ALA A 701 -8.28 -2.00 9.08
C ALA A 701 -7.61 -2.38 7.74
N TYR A 702 -7.27 -1.38 6.91
CA TYR A 702 -6.55 -1.58 5.65
C TYR A 702 -5.17 -2.22 5.88
N ARG A 703 -4.43 -1.77 6.89
CA ARG A 703 -3.11 -2.35 7.20
C ARG A 703 -3.22 -3.82 7.56
N TRP A 704 -4.22 -4.22 8.33
CA TRP A 704 -4.48 -5.63 8.63
C TRP A 704 -4.83 -6.46 7.40
N ALA A 705 -5.59 -5.89 6.47
CA ALA A 705 -5.96 -6.59 5.24
C ALA A 705 -4.80 -6.74 4.26
N PHE A 706 -3.94 -5.73 4.10
CA PHE A 706 -3.03 -5.65 2.96
C PHE A 706 -1.55 -5.57 3.31
N THR A 707 -1.18 -5.05 4.49
CA THR A 707 0.24 -4.91 4.87
C THR A 707 0.69 -5.93 5.90
N ARG A 708 -0.23 -6.53 6.68
CA ARG A 708 0.07 -7.49 7.74
C ARG A 708 -0.40 -8.90 7.38
N GLN A 709 0.17 -9.52 6.35
CA GLN A 709 -0.09 -10.90 5.88
C GLN A 709 -1.57 -11.21 5.58
N ALA A 710 -2.28 -10.29 4.94
CA ALA A 710 -3.64 -10.55 4.46
C ALA A 710 -4.58 -11.15 5.52
N GLN A 711 -4.55 -10.63 6.76
CA GLN A 711 -5.44 -11.05 7.85
C GLN A 711 -6.86 -10.51 7.64
N TYR A 712 -7.51 -10.97 6.57
CA TYR A 712 -8.82 -10.47 6.14
C TYR A 712 -9.91 -10.60 7.22
N GLY A 713 -9.90 -11.69 7.98
CA GLY A 713 -10.86 -11.88 9.06
C GLY A 713 -10.72 -10.86 10.18
N TYR A 714 -9.49 -10.53 10.55
CA TYR A 714 -9.21 -9.51 11.54
C TYR A 714 -9.58 -8.10 11.05
N ALA A 715 -9.24 -7.77 9.80
CA ALA A 715 -9.65 -6.52 9.14
C ALA A 715 -11.18 -6.41 9.03
N ALA A 716 -11.86 -7.50 8.71
CA ALA A 716 -13.32 -7.55 8.65
C ALA A 716 -13.96 -7.32 10.03
N ALA A 717 -13.33 -7.82 11.12
CA ALA A 717 -13.79 -7.52 12.48
C ALA A 717 -13.66 -6.03 12.82
N TYR A 718 -12.56 -5.37 12.40
CA TYR A 718 -12.44 -3.91 12.47
C TYR A 718 -13.56 -3.21 11.69
N ALA A 719 -13.88 -3.64 10.47
CA ALA A 719 -14.94 -3.05 9.66
C ALA A 719 -16.32 -3.16 10.32
N VAL A 720 -16.63 -4.30 10.97
CA VAL A 720 -17.88 -4.47 11.73
C VAL A 720 -17.90 -3.56 12.96
N LEU A 721 -16.77 -3.42 13.68
CA LEU A 721 -16.68 -2.48 14.82
C LEU A 721 -16.82 -1.02 14.37
N ILE A 722 -16.21 -0.63 13.25
CA ILE A 722 -16.40 0.69 12.62
C ILE A 722 -17.88 0.95 12.34
N PHE A 723 -18.55 -0.02 11.71
CA PHE A 723 -19.99 0.08 11.43
C PHE A 723 -20.81 0.23 12.71
N ALA A 724 -20.51 -0.55 13.74
CA ALA A 724 -21.19 -0.43 15.04
C ALA A 724 -21.00 0.95 15.68
N VAL A 725 -19.76 1.48 15.66
CA VAL A 725 -19.44 2.83 16.17
C VAL A 725 -20.23 3.90 15.42
N LEU A 726 -20.28 3.80 14.06
CA LEU A 726 -21.03 4.75 13.24
C LEU A 726 -22.54 4.70 13.51
N VAL A 727 -23.13 3.50 13.64
CA VAL A 727 -24.57 3.35 13.97
C VAL A 727 -24.87 3.92 15.34
N LEU A 728 -24.02 3.67 16.34
CA LEU A 728 -24.20 4.22 17.69
C LEU A 728 -24.04 5.74 17.69
N GLY A 729 -23.02 6.25 16.98
CA GLY A 729 -22.76 7.69 16.85
C GLY A 729 -23.90 8.44 16.16
N THR A 730 -24.43 7.92 15.05
CA THR A 730 -25.58 8.53 14.36
C THR A 730 -26.83 8.51 15.22
N ARG A 731 -27.13 7.41 15.91
CA ARG A 731 -28.25 7.35 16.85
C ARG A 731 -28.10 8.31 18.04
N ALA A 732 -26.88 8.48 18.55
CA ALA A 732 -26.60 9.45 19.60
C ALA A 732 -26.85 10.89 19.10
N LEU A 733 -26.37 11.20 17.89
CA LEU A 733 -26.60 12.51 17.28
C LEU A 733 -28.07 12.81 17.04
N GLU A 734 -28.86 11.84 16.56
CA GLU A 734 -30.31 11.97 16.39
C GLU A 734 -31.04 12.24 17.72
N ARG A 735 -30.59 11.65 18.82
CA ARG A 735 -31.19 11.90 20.16
C ARG A 735 -30.89 13.28 20.70
N LEU A 736 -29.71 13.84 20.35
CA LEU A 736 -29.32 15.19 20.75
C LEU A 736 -30.02 16.29 19.92
N THR A 737 -30.76 15.91 18.88
CA THR A 737 -31.47 16.82 17.98
C THR A 737 -32.99 16.53 17.93
N PRO A 738 -33.75 16.85 18.97
CA PRO A 738 -35.19 16.47 19.11
C PRO A 738 -36.12 17.05 18.04
N GLY A 739 -35.68 17.93 17.18
CA GLY A 739 -36.50 18.62 16.16
C GLY A 739 -36.62 17.93 14.80
N ALA A 740 -35.90 16.84 14.52
CA ALA A 740 -35.92 16.16 13.21
C ALA A 740 -37.07 15.12 13.04
N ARG A 741 -37.93 14.96 14.03
CA ARG A 741 -39.05 13.99 14.03
C ARG A 741 -40.43 14.62 13.83
N ARG A 742 -40.51 15.86 13.30
CA ARG A 742 -41.83 16.43 12.91
C ARG A 742 -41.91 16.71 11.43
#